data_8f53e64bc55ea1e5c34ab150d9538078
#
_entry.id   8f53e64bc55ea1e5c34ab150d9538078
#
_cell.length_a   1.000
_cell.length_b   1.000
_cell.length_c   1.000
_cell.angle_alpha   90.00
_cell.angle_beta   90.00
_cell.angle_gamma   90.00
#
_symmetry.space_group_name_H-M   'P 1'
#
loop_
_entity.id
_entity.type
_entity.pdbx_description
1 polymer ?
#
loop_
_entity_poly.entity_id
_entity_poly.type
_entity_poly.pdbx_seq_one_letter_code
_entity_poly.pdbx_strand_id
1 'polypeptide(L)'
;MKNFILIASLLSLFSCNSTLNNNISVNNSETLTEALKNLQPGDNIILKEGVYKDVAIKFTGEGTKENPITLKATTPGKVFIEGTSSLEISGNYLVVDGLFFRNGHSPKTNVIAFRTSAKNVANNSKVTNCVILDFNNLERDQDNLWVQLYGKHNEFSNNYLAGKTNGGPTLRVDLKGNQSIRNYHKIINNHFGPRPRKGGARGETIQLGSSFTSMSPSNTLIANNLFEECNGEVEIISSKTNFNTIKNNVFYKSEGSVVTRHGNYVTIDGNYFIGDGVNEQYGGIRIINTGHWVTNNLFYKIKGKNFRSPIAVMNGIPKSPLNRYNQVTDVVVAYNTFVDSDAPFQFGVGQNLAQKDVLPKSEIRSARALRTEVANNVIYNSKGDTTPIIEHDKADGVTFASNIIYNNGVSIENDHGFISKELALTNVGSDIALPNAGFSDVEIYKGFDFDIISTDLLGNSRSTSNQIGAVANADKINLDVLDKMKYGASWFSNEVQAKESKTHVVNSTTELITKLKGAANGDIIELSAATFNVSESLVINKTVTIQSKNKAEIIFSGAENTPVFELNPYGKLTLDNIKLTGNRKNHAFATLKKNMSNHFGLNVLNAEINNFNYALKVYKQAFAEQITFKNTSVLNCENGLELSEEINDRGDYNTEYLTLDNCNFENVKQNVIDYYRGGYDESTIGGNLVITNSTFTNCAALEKNKRLLNHNGIHNVNINNNTFKNNSVQYVSILWGAKNNKASNNVIINSGILKTEENLKQTLMY
;
A
#
# COMPACT_ATOMS: atom_id res chain seq x y z
N MET A 1 -6.48 38.74 86.33
CA MET A 1 -6.48 37.41 85.76
C MET A 1 -5.98 37.53 84.31
N LYS A 2 -4.76 37.11 84.03
CA LYS A 2 -4.05 37.25 82.73
C LYS A 2 -4.31 36.02 81.96
N ASN A 3 -4.92 36.15 80.76
CA ASN A 3 -5.04 35.09 79.78
C ASN A 3 -3.80 35.08 78.87
N PHE A 4 -3.02 34.00 78.89
CA PHE A 4 -1.98 33.70 77.93
C PHE A 4 -2.61 33.01 76.71
N ILE A 5 -2.43 33.63 75.54
CA ILE A 5 -2.76 32.99 74.24
C ILE A 5 -1.45 32.38 73.70
N LEU A 6 -1.44 31.07 73.57
CA LEU A 6 -0.35 30.30 72.98
C LEU A 6 -0.58 30.22 71.47
N ILE A 7 0.25 30.91 70.65
CA ILE A 7 0.25 30.79 69.19
C ILE A 7 1.15 29.65 68.83
N ALA A 8 0.60 28.51 68.37
CA ALA A 8 1.32 27.42 67.79
C ALA A 8 1.54 27.72 66.31
N SER A 9 2.77 28.09 65.89
CA SER A 9 3.18 28.21 64.48
C SER A 9 3.36 26.84 63.89
N LEU A 10 2.44 26.43 62.99
CA LEU A 10 2.63 25.30 62.10
C LEU A 10 3.63 25.66 61.03
N LEU A 11 4.86 25.21 61.15
CA LEU A 11 5.81 25.16 60.04
C LEU A 11 5.43 24.01 59.11
N SER A 12 4.78 24.32 57.99
CA SER A 12 4.62 23.40 56.89
C SER A 12 5.99 23.29 56.18
N LEU A 13 6.67 22.18 56.42
CA LEU A 13 7.82 21.75 55.64
C LEU A 13 7.34 21.41 54.23
N PHE A 14 7.42 22.31 53.28
CA PHE A 14 7.41 21.97 51.87
C PHE A 14 8.71 21.23 51.61
N SER A 15 8.62 19.87 51.65
CA SER A 15 9.66 19.01 51.09
C SER A 15 9.63 19.20 49.58
N CYS A 16 10.55 20.02 49.11
CA CYS A 16 10.89 20.06 47.70
C CYS A 16 11.59 18.71 47.38
N ASN A 17 10.83 17.69 47.04
CA ASN A 17 11.39 16.49 46.44
C ASN A 17 11.94 16.88 45.08
N SER A 18 13.20 17.23 45.01
CA SER A 18 13.97 17.18 43.78
C SER A 18 13.98 15.74 43.35
N THR A 19 13.09 15.35 42.44
CA THR A 19 13.15 14.05 41.74
C THR A 19 14.49 14.04 41.01
N LEU A 20 15.46 13.33 41.57
CA LEU A 20 16.71 13.01 40.88
C LEU A 20 16.35 12.14 39.67
N ASN A 21 16.43 12.69 38.47
CA ASN A 21 16.35 11.93 37.23
C ASN A 21 17.45 10.88 37.26
N ASN A 22 17.07 9.63 37.47
CA ASN A 22 18.02 8.52 37.55
C ASN A 22 18.35 8.06 36.11
N ASN A 23 19.61 8.21 35.70
CA ASN A 23 20.10 7.77 34.40
C ASN A 23 20.67 6.36 34.50
N ILE A 24 19.93 5.38 33.98
CA ILE A 24 20.31 3.96 33.99
C ILE A 24 20.91 3.62 32.63
N SER A 25 22.22 3.41 32.59
CA SER A 25 22.94 3.08 31.36
C SER A 25 22.91 1.58 31.07
N VAL A 26 22.55 1.20 29.85
CA VAL A 26 22.38 -0.18 29.40
C VAL A 26 23.28 -0.43 28.19
N ASN A 27 23.99 -1.56 28.17
CA ASN A 27 24.94 -1.89 27.10
C ASN A 27 24.71 -3.25 26.41
N ASN A 28 23.75 -4.04 26.88
CA ASN A 28 23.36 -5.32 26.28
C ASN A 28 21.92 -5.72 26.65
N SER A 29 21.44 -6.82 26.08
CA SER A 29 20.06 -7.33 26.28
C SER A 29 19.77 -7.74 27.73
N GLU A 30 20.75 -8.26 28.46
CA GLU A 30 20.60 -8.72 29.86
C GLU A 30 20.41 -7.52 30.78
N THR A 31 21.32 -6.54 30.69
CA THR A 31 21.25 -5.31 31.48
C THR A 31 20.00 -4.49 31.13
N LEU A 32 19.50 -4.54 29.89
CA LEU A 32 18.23 -3.92 29.50
C LEU A 32 17.06 -4.56 30.27
N THR A 33 16.99 -5.89 30.31
CA THR A 33 15.92 -6.61 31.01
C THR A 33 15.89 -6.28 32.50
N GLU A 34 17.05 -6.11 33.12
CA GLU A 34 17.14 -5.72 34.55
C GLU A 34 16.75 -4.25 34.77
N ALA A 35 17.24 -3.35 33.91
CA ALA A 35 16.96 -1.92 33.98
C ALA A 35 15.46 -1.56 33.82
N LEU A 36 14.68 -2.44 33.21
CA LEU A 36 13.25 -2.23 33.03
C LEU A 36 12.38 -2.66 34.24
N LYS A 37 13.00 -3.12 35.33
CA LYS A 37 12.30 -3.49 36.55
C LYS A 37 12.17 -2.30 37.50
N ASN A 38 11.02 -2.15 38.16
CA ASN A 38 10.76 -1.19 39.24
C ASN A 38 11.04 0.30 38.91
N LEU A 39 10.71 0.70 37.68
CA LEU A 39 10.89 2.06 37.19
C LEU A 39 10.07 3.08 37.99
N GLN A 40 10.69 4.24 38.26
CA GLN A 40 10.09 5.36 38.96
C GLN A 40 9.86 6.56 38.02
N PRO A 41 8.92 7.45 38.32
CA PRO A 41 8.75 8.70 37.56
C PRO A 41 10.07 9.47 37.42
N GLY A 42 10.45 9.83 36.19
CA GLY A 42 11.69 10.54 35.88
C GLY A 42 12.89 9.64 35.53
N ASP A 43 12.80 8.33 35.65
CA ASP A 43 13.89 7.43 35.26
C ASP A 43 14.14 7.48 33.74
N ASN A 44 15.43 7.50 33.37
CA ASN A 44 15.91 7.46 32.00
C ASN A 44 16.73 6.19 31.75
N ILE A 45 16.24 5.27 30.97
CA ILE A 45 16.96 4.07 30.53
C ILE A 45 17.66 4.46 29.22
N ILE A 46 19.01 4.50 29.26
CA ILE A 46 19.85 4.96 28.17
C ILE A 46 20.59 3.78 27.54
N LEU A 47 20.17 3.39 26.33
CA LEU A 47 20.81 2.32 25.57
C LEU A 47 22.09 2.86 24.92
N LYS A 48 23.23 2.26 25.20
CA LYS A 48 24.50 2.55 24.53
C LYS A 48 24.49 2.10 23.08
N GLU A 49 25.35 2.71 22.28
CA GLU A 49 25.56 2.32 20.87
C GLU A 49 25.86 0.85 20.75
N GLY A 50 25.25 0.18 19.77
CA GLY A 50 25.43 -1.24 19.50
C GLY A 50 24.19 -1.95 19.04
N VAL A 51 24.28 -3.27 18.97
CA VAL A 51 23.19 -4.15 18.52
C VAL A 51 22.58 -4.88 19.73
N TYR A 52 21.27 -4.72 19.89
CA TYR A 52 20.43 -5.46 20.84
C TYR A 52 19.64 -6.48 20.04
N LYS A 53 20.07 -7.73 20.09
CA LYS A 53 19.54 -8.80 19.26
C LYS A 53 18.65 -9.75 20.07
N ASP A 54 17.55 -10.20 19.44
CA ASP A 54 16.62 -11.19 19.99
C ASP A 54 16.01 -10.74 21.34
N VAL A 55 15.59 -9.47 21.44
CA VAL A 55 15.10 -8.85 22.67
C VAL A 55 13.58 -8.67 22.67
N ALA A 56 12.92 -9.13 23.72
CA ALA A 56 11.51 -8.87 24.02
C ALA A 56 11.40 -7.74 25.06
N ILE A 57 11.41 -6.50 24.61
CA ILE A 57 11.39 -5.32 25.48
C ILE A 57 9.96 -5.14 26.04
N LYS A 58 9.81 -5.25 27.37
CA LYS A 58 8.56 -4.92 28.08
C LYS A 58 8.78 -3.67 28.90
N PHE A 59 8.41 -2.53 28.34
CA PHE A 59 8.56 -1.22 28.98
C PHE A 59 7.27 -0.85 29.69
N THR A 60 7.29 -0.96 31.03
CA THR A 60 6.13 -0.75 31.88
C THR A 60 6.45 0.20 33.03
N GLY A 61 5.51 1.10 33.37
CA GLY A 61 5.73 2.03 34.47
C GLY A 61 4.62 3.08 34.58
N GLU A 62 4.64 3.80 35.69
CA GLU A 62 3.70 4.89 35.98
C GLU A 62 4.48 6.21 36.14
N GLY A 63 4.82 6.83 35.01
CA GLY A 63 5.38 8.18 34.97
C GLY A 63 4.30 9.25 35.24
N THR A 64 4.71 10.50 35.24
CA THR A 64 3.82 11.65 35.27
C THR A 64 4.09 12.58 34.09
N LYS A 65 3.22 13.52 33.85
CA LYS A 65 3.40 14.51 32.78
C LYS A 65 4.70 15.31 32.93
N GLU A 66 5.02 15.64 34.17
CA GLU A 66 6.21 16.41 34.56
C GLU A 66 7.48 15.54 34.61
N ASN A 67 7.31 14.26 34.96
CA ASN A 67 8.39 13.30 35.14
C ASN A 67 8.08 11.99 34.37
N PRO A 68 8.13 11.99 33.03
CA PRO A 68 7.90 10.77 32.24
C PRO A 68 9.06 9.79 32.47
N ILE A 69 8.77 8.50 32.31
CA ILE A 69 9.82 7.46 32.26
C ILE A 69 10.27 7.31 30.81
N THR A 70 11.57 7.36 30.56
CA THR A 70 12.10 7.41 29.20
C THR A 70 13.03 6.24 28.89
N LEU A 71 12.78 5.54 27.78
CA LEU A 71 13.68 4.56 27.17
C LEU A 71 14.25 5.19 25.90
N LYS A 72 15.57 5.47 25.86
CA LYS A 72 16.16 6.17 24.72
C LYS A 72 17.51 5.67 24.29
N ALA A 73 17.82 5.89 23.01
CA ALA A 73 19.16 5.71 22.49
C ALA A 73 20.11 6.78 23.02
N THR A 74 21.36 6.42 23.34
CA THR A 74 22.42 7.41 23.63
C THR A 74 22.64 8.29 22.39
N THR A 75 22.76 7.66 21.23
CA THR A 75 22.89 8.32 19.92
C THR A 75 21.84 7.72 18.98
N PRO A 76 20.81 8.47 18.60
CA PRO A 76 19.86 8.01 17.59
C PRO A 76 20.58 7.56 16.31
N GLY A 77 20.15 6.44 15.72
CA GLY A 77 20.79 5.86 14.54
C GLY A 77 21.97 4.92 14.81
N LYS A 78 22.42 4.79 16.07
CA LYS A 78 23.50 3.87 16.44
C LYS A 78 23.07 2.80 17.46
N VAL A 79 21.81 2.75 17.84
CA VAL A 79 21.21 1.71 18.67
C VAL A 79 20.28 0.88 17.81
N PHE A 80 20.69 -0.36 17.52
CA PHE A 80 19.99 -1.24 16.59
C PHE A 80 19.27 -2.36 17.33
N ILE A 81 17.98 -2.52 17.05
CA ILE A 81 17.17 -3.65 17.52
C ILE A 81 17.05 -4.62 16.35
N GLU A 82 17.68 -5.79 16.49
CA GLU A 82 17.83 -6.77 15.42
C GLU A 82 17.30 -8.16 15.83
N GLY A 83 17.25 -9.09 14.86
CA GLY A 83 16.82 -10.46 15.08
C GLY A 83 15.35 -10.57 15.44
N THR A 84 15.01 -11.50 16.35
CA THR A 84 13.64 -11.79 16.77
C THR A 84 13.24 -10.90 17.94
N SER A 85 12.87 -9.63 17.65
CA SER A 85 12.72 -8.60 18.68
C SER A 85 11.34 -7.91 18.64
N SER A 86 10.89 -7.41 19.81
CA SER A 86 9.63 -6.67 19.93
C SER A 86 9.68 -5.67 21.10
N LEU A 87 8.79 -4.65 21.05
CA LEU A 87 8.59 -3.66 22.11
C LEU A 87 7.12 -3.63 22.52
N GLU A 88 6.84 -3.86 23.79
CA GLU A 88 5.52 -3.74 24.41
C GLU A 88 5.56 -2.66 25.48
N ILE A 89 4.58 -1.75 25.46
CA ILE A 89 4.51 -0.59 26.36
C ILE A 89 3.19 -0.62 27.11
N SER A 90 3.20 -0.48 28.45
CA SER A 90 1.97 -0.32 29.24
C SER A 90 2.19 0.52 30.51
N GLY A 91 1.17 1.29 30.89
CA GLY A 91 1.22 2.25 31.98
C GLY A 91 0.98 3.67 31.51
N ASN A 92 1.54 4.65 32.18
CA ASN A 92 1.30 6.07 31.89
C ASN A 92 2.59 6.86 31.69
N TYR A 93 2.54 7.84 30.79
CA TYR A 93 3.63 8.81 30.51
C TYR A 93 4.98 8.15 30.29
N LEU A 94 4.98 7.15 29.38
CA LEU A 94 6.19 6.47 28.93
C LEU A 94 6.66 7.05 27.60
N VAL A 95 7.95 7.27 27.46
CA VAL A 95 8.56 7.79 26.23
C VAL A 95 9.60 6.82 25.68
N VAL A 96 9.50 6.49 24.40
CA VAL A 96 10.53 5.73 23.67
C VAL A 96 11.10 6.62 22.58
N ASP A 97 12.43 6.75 22.52
CA ASP A 97 13.11 7.71 21.64
C ASP A 97 14.35 7.10 20.96
N GLY A 98 14.44 7.25 19.65
CA GLY A 98 15.67 7.05 18.87
C GLY A 98 16.07 5.62 18.58
N LEU A 99 15.18 4.62 18.68
CA LEU A 99 15.47 3.20 18.40
C LEU A 99 15.39 2.89 16.90
N PHE A 100 16.27 1.99 16.42
CA PHE A 100 16.28 1.54 15.03
C PHE A 100 16.06 0.03 14.92
N PHE A 101 14.87 -0.39 14.47
CA PHE A 101 14.51 -1.79 14.17
C PHE A 101 14.91 -2.12 12.74
N ARG A 102 15.81 -3.10 12.57
CA ARG A 102 16.29 -3.58 11.27
C ARG A 102 16.79 -5.02 11.35
N ASN A 103 17.08 -5.65 10.23
CA ASN A 103 17.70 -6.99 10.16
C ASN A 103 17.01 -8.02 11.04
N GLY A 104 15.66 -8.08 11.00
CA GLY A 104 14.92 -8.99 11.85
C GLY A 104 13.42 -8.94 11.64
N HIS A 105 12.69 -9.45 12.60
CA HIS A 105 11.23 -9.46 12.64
C HIS A 105 10.72 -9.63 14.08
N SER A 106 9.47 -9.29 14.32
CA SER A 106 8.85 -9.59 15.60
C SER A 106 8.46 -11.07 15.70
N PRO A 107 8.70 -11.75 16.82
CA PRO A 107 8.17 -13.09 17.09
C PRO A 107 6.66 -13.07 17.37
N LYS A 108 6.08 -11.88 17.53
CA LYS A 108 4.67 -11.61 17.81
C LYS A 108 3.98 -11.00 16.60
N THR A 109 2.70 -10.70 16.76
CA THR A 109 1.92 -9.99 15.75
C THR A 109 2.28 -8.50 15.62
N ASN A 110 3.11 -7.94 16.53
CA ASN A 110 3.46 -6.53 16.56
C ASN A 110 4.97 -6.34 16.76
N VAL A 111 5.54 -5.33 16.13
CA VAL A 111 6.90 -4.86 16.44
C VAL A 111 6.83 -3.94 17.66
N ILE A 112 5.94 -2.94 17.64
CA ILE A 112 5.67 -2.03 18.75
C ILE A 112 4.19 -2.10 19.12
N ALA A 113 3.88 -2.49 20.36
CA ALA A 113 2.52 -2.54 20.88
C ALA A 113 2.34 -1.66 22.11
N PHE A 114 1.35 -0.78 22.11
CA PHE A 114 0.98 0.06 23.26
C PHE A 114 0.15 -0.71 24.28
N ARG A 115 0.52 -1.94 24.52
CA ARG A 115 0.01 -2.82 25.58
C ARG A 115 0.98 -3.97 25.85
N THR A 116 0.94 -4.50 27.06
CA THR A 116 1.59 -5.79 27.42
C THR A 116 0.57 -6.92 27.56
N SER A 117 -0.71 -6.58 27.75
CA SER A 117 -1.83 -7.54 27.79
C SER A 117 -3.14 -6.85 27.39
N ALA A 118 -4.24 -7.60 27.31
CA ALA A 118 -5.56 -7.04 27.04
C ALA A 118 -6.02 -6.03 28.11
N LYS A 119 -5.55 -6.13 29.34
CA LYS A 119 -5.89 -5.25 30.45
C LYS A 119 -4.86 -4.12 30.64
N ASN A 120 -3.61 -4.38 30.36
CA ASN A 120 -2.50 -3.46 30.61
C ASN A 120 -2.14 -2.72 29.30
N VAL A 121 -2.68 -1.56 29.11
CA VAL A 121 -2.48 -0.69 27.96
C VAL A 121 -1.65 0.54 28.32
N ALA A 122 -1.03 1.17 27.33
CA ALA A 122 -0.34 2.44 27.53
C ALA A 122 -1.32 3.62 27.40
N ASN A 123 -1.13 4.65 28.23
CA ASN A 123 -1.85 5.90 28.12
C ASN A 123 -0.88 7.08 28.23
N ASN A 124 -1.21 8.21 27.59
CA ASN A 124 -0.38 9.44 27.61
C ASN A 124 1.10 9.18 27.26
N SER A 125 1.34 8.11 26.49
CA SER A 125 2.70 7.63 26.20
C SER A 125 3.09 7.94 24.76
N LYS A 126 4.40 7.98 24.49
CA LYS A 126 4.93 8.45 23.21
C LYS A 126 6.02 7.52 22.67
N VAL A 127 5.97 7.23 21.37
CA VAL A 127 7.09 6.65 20.60
C VAL A 127 7.48 7.68 19.56
N THR A 128 8.72 8.11 19.59
CA THR A 128 9.20 9.19 18.75
C THR A 128 10.61 8.93 18.22
N ASN A 129 10.92 9.54 17.07
CA ASN A 129 12.27 9.56 16.52
C ASN A 129 12.88 8.17 16.29
N CYS A 130 12.01 7.15 16.08
CA CYS A 130 12.39 5.75 15.84
C CYS A 130 12.31 5.42 14.35
N VAL A 131 13.04 4.37 13.94
CA VAL A 131 13.03 3.84 12.58
C VAL A 131 12.66 2.36 12.60
N ILE A 132 11.78 1.95 11.68
CA ILE A 132 11.51 0.54 11.37
C ILE A 132 11.75 0.34 9.88
N LEU A 133 12.76 -0.46 9.52
CA LEU A 133 13.16 -0.68 8.13
C LEU A 133 13.25 -2.17 7.84
N ASP A 134 12.47 -2.65 6.85
CA ASP A 134 12.47 -4.05 6.37
C ASP A 134 12.32 -5.11 7.48
N PHE A 135 11.68 -4.75 8.60
CA PHE A 135 11.54 -5.60 9.79
C PHE A 135 10.32 -6.52 9.66
N ASN A 136 10.36 -7.43 8.68
CA ASN A 136 9.23 -8.23 8.24
C ASN A 136 9.25 -9.65 8.78
N ASN A 137 8.07 -10.18 9.15
CA ASN A 137 7.88 -11.61 9.31
C ASN A 137 8.22 -12.33 7.99
N LEU A 138 8.73 -13.54 8.08
CA LEU A 138 9.20 -14.29 6.93
C LEU A 138 8.06 -14.77 6.01
N GLU A 139 6.84 -14.91 6.54
CA GLU A 139 5.66 -15.36 5.79
C GLU A 139 4.76 -14.18 5.40
N ARG A 140 4.40 -14.07 4.13
CA ARG A 140 3.65 -12.94 3.58
C ARG A 140 2.22 -12.83 4.15
N ASP A 141 1.55 -13.94 4.38
CA ASP A 141 0.16 -13.97 4.87
C ASP A 141 0.04 -13.87 6.40
N GLN A 142 1.15 -13.89 7.13
CA GLN A 142 1.16 -13.66 8.56
C GLN A 142 0.88 -12.19 8.87
N ASP A 143 -0.11 -11.96 9.75
CA ASP A 143 -0.36 -10.61 10.25
C ASP A 143 0.79 -10.17 11.14
N ASN A 144 1.50 -9.15 10.71
CA ASN A 144 2.55 -8.50 11.46
C ASN A 144 2.37 -6.99 11.38
N LEU A 145 1.70 -6.46 12.37
CA LEU A 145 1.50 -5.01 12.51
C LEU A 145 2.79 -4.41 13.04
N TRP A 146 3.35 -3.42 12.35
CA TRP A 146 4.56 -2.81 12.91
C TRP A 146 4.25 -2.00 14.15
N VAL A 147 3.15 -1.21 14.12
CA VAL A 147 2.74 -0.42 15.29
C VAL A 147 1.26 -0.67 15.60
N GLN A 148 0.95 -0.92 16.86
CA GLN A 148 -0.43 -1.05 17.31
C GLN A 148 -0.70 -0.19 18.55
N LEU A 149 -1.57 0.80 18.40
CA LEU A 149 -1.98 1.72 19.46
C LEU A 149 -3.21 1.17 20.20
N TYR A 150 -3.11 1.12 21.51
CA TYR A 150 -4.19 0.82 22.46
C TYR A 150 -4.25 1.92 23.51
N GLY A 151 -5.25 1.91 24.40
CA GLY A 151 -5.39 2.90 25.46
C GLY A 151 -5.81 4.26 24.94
N LYS A 152 -5.34 5.34 25.57
CA LYS A 152 -5.77 6.71 25.27
C LYS A 152 -4.61 7.70 25.27
N HIS A 153 -4.77 8.78 24.50
CA HIS A 153 -3.88 9.94 24.46
C HIS A 153 -2.41 9.59 24.14
N ASN A 154 -2.18 8.49 23.42
CA ASN A 154 -0.83 8.14 22.99
C ASN A 154 -0.43 8.89 21.72
N GLU A 155 0.86 9.12 21.58
CA GLU A 155 1.46 9.80 20.43
C GLU A 155 2.49 8.90 19.74
N PHE A 156 2.36 8.80 18.41
CA PHE A 156 3.35 8.20 17.53
C PHE A 156 3.83 9.29 16.58
N SER A 157 5.05 9.80 16.78
CA SER A 157 5.49 11.02 16.09
C SER A 157 6.95 10.99 15.65
N ASN A 158 7.27 11.68 14.56
CA ASN A 158 8.62 11.82 14.03
C ASN A 158 9.32 10.47 13.79
N ASN A 159 8.60 9.44 13.36
CA ASN A 159 9.17 8.12 13.07
C ASN A 159 9.24 7.87 11.57
N TYR A 160 10.22 7.07 11.13
CA TYR A 160 10.34 6.60 9.76
C TYR A 160 10.04 5.11 9.67
N LEU A 161 9.13 4.71 8.76
CA LEU A 161 8.74 3.31 8.56
C LEU A 161 8.72 2.99 7.06
N ALA A 162 9.52 2.01 6.61
CA ALA A 162 9.56 1.62 5.20
C ALA A 162 9.89 0.14 4.98
N GLY A 163 9.52 -0.39 3.81
CA GLY A 163 9.87 -1.74 3.38
C GLY A 163 8.99 -2.86 3.94
N LYS A 164 7.77 -2.55 4.40
CA LYS A 164 6.85 -3.59 4.90
C LYS A 164 6.23 -4.37 3.73
N THR A 165 6.43 -5.70 3.72
CA THR A 165 5.97 -6.59 2.64
C THR A 165 4.86 -7.57 3.05
N ASN A 166 4.81 -7.96 4.31
CA ASN A 166 3.87 -8.96 4.81
C ASN A 166 2.50 -8.37 5.22
N GLY A 167 1.54 -9.25 5.52
CA GLY A 167 0.17 -8.92 5.88
C GLY A 167 0.01 -8.07 7.14
N GLY A 168 -1.12 -7.39 7.23
CA GLY A 168 -1.50 -6.44 8.26
C GLY A 168 -1.08 -5.01 7.95
N PRO A 169 -1.83 -4.01 8.43
CA PRO A 169 -1.46 -2.61 8.28
C PRO A 169 -0.09 -2.29 8.91
N THR A 170 0.58 -1.25 8.42
CA THR A 170 1.82 -0.78 9.05
C THR A 170 1.54 -0.27 10.45
N LEU A 171 0.50 0.55 10.60
CA LEU A 171 0.04 1.04 11.89
C LEU A 171 -1.46 0.79 12.05
N ARG A 172 -1.89 0.27 13.20
CA ARG A 172 -3.31 0.13 13.55
C ARG A 172 -3.63 0.80 14.88
N VAL A 173 -4.73 1.56 14.91
CA VAL A 173 -5.39 2.01 16.13
C VAL A 173 -6.45 0.98 16.50
N ASP A 174 -6.37 0.39 17.67
CA ASP A 174 -7.29 -0.64 18.12
C ASP A 174 -8.26 -0.08 19.17
N LEU A 175 -9.57 -0.33 18.97
CA LEU A 175 -10.63 0.13 19.83
C LEU A 175 -11.26 -1.01 20.66
N LYS A 176 -10.61 -2.16 20.73
CA LYS A 176 -11.11 -3.29 21.48
C LYS A 176 -11.02 -3.02 23.00
N GLY A 177 -12.17 -2.97 23.64
CA GLY A 177 -12.31 -2.68 25.06
C GLY A 177 -12.51 -1.18 25.36
N ASN A 178 -13.25 -0.87 26.44
CA ASN A 178 -13.63 0.50 26.82
C ASN A 178 -12.44 1.42 27.08
N GLN A 179 -11.29 0.86 27.48
CA GLN A 179 -10.05 1.59 27.71
C GLN A 179 -9.45 2.16 26.41
N SER A 180 -9.89 1.68 25.25
CA SER A 180 -9.36 2.11 23.95
C SER A 180 -10.37 2.84 23.07
N ILE A 181 -11.60 3.08 23.55
CA ILE A 181 -12.63 3.89 22.89
C ILE A 181 -12.44 5.36 23.27
N ARG A 182 -12.77 6.31 22.37
CA ARG A 182 -12.46 7.75 22.51
C ARG A 182 -11.02 7.94 22.94
N ASN A 183 -10.14 7.44 22.11
CA ASN A 183 -8.74 7.27 22.44
C ASN A 183 -7.89 8.53 22.22
N TYR A 184 -8.30 9.45 21.33
CA TYR A 184 -7.61 10.73 21.07
C TYR A 184 -6.11 10.56 20.77
N HIS A 185 -5.74 9.50 20.08
CA HIS A 185 -4.36 9.28 19.69
C HIS A 185 -3.89 10.31 18.67
N LYS A 186 -2.58 10.57 18.64
CA LYS A 186 -1.91 11.44 17.67
C LYS A 186 -0.89 10.63 16.87
N ILE A 187 -1.03 10.66 15.56
CA ILE A 187 -0.08 10.09 14.58
C ILE A 187 0.40 11.25 13.74
N ILE A 188 1.54 11.84 14.11
CA ILE A 188 1.94 13.15 13.59
C ILE A 188 3.41 13.21 13.19
N ASN A 189 3.71 13.97 12.12
CA ASN A 189 5.07 14.24 11.64
C ASN A 189 5.88 12.96 11.30
N ASN A 190 5.22 11.85 11.00
CA ASN A 190 5.91 10.62 10.59
C ASN A 190 6.18 10.61 9.09
N HIS A 191 7.19 9.86 8.68
CA HIS A 191 7.41 9.49 7.31
C HIS A 191 7.09 8.00 7.13
N PHE A 192 5.95 7.71 6.54
CA PHE A 192 5.63 6.39 6.03
C PHE A 192 6.25 6.31 4.63
N GLY A 193 7.42 5.68 4.54
CA GLY A 193 8.19 5.54 3.31
C GLY A 193 7.70 4.38 2.45
N PRO A 194 8.44 3.98 1.41
CA PRO A 194 7.99 3.01 0.45
C PRO A 194 7.50 1.71 1.07
N ARG A 195 6.27 1.35 0.74
CA ARG A 195 5.67 0.06 1.05
C ARG A 195 5.25 -0.60 -0.27
N PRO A 196 5.92 -1.65 -0.72
CA PRO A 196 5.56 -2.33 -1.96
C PRO A 196 4.18 -3.01 -1.85
N ARG A 197 3.57 -3.35 -2.99
CA ARG A 197 2.30 -4.08 -3.02
C ARG A 197 2.40 -5.40 -2.27
N LYS A 198 1.40 -5.70 -1.47
CA LYS A 198 1.36 -6.99 -0.77
C LYS A 198 0.90 -8.14 -1.69
N GLY A 199 0.14 -7.83 -2.73
CA GLY A 199 -0.53 -8.84 -3.56
C GLY A 199 -1.75 -9.44 -2.88
N GLY A 200 -2.73 -8.59 -2.53
CA GLY A 200 -3.97 -8.95 -1.86
C GLY A 200 -4.32 -8.02 -0.71
N ALA A 201 -5.38 -8.33 0.01
CA ALA A 201 -5.90 -7.54 1.12
C ALA A 201 -4.94 -7.46 2.32
N ARG A 202 -5.22 -6.57 3.27
CA ARG A 202 -4.46 -6.33 4.51
C ARG A 202 -3.09 -5.70 4.25
N GLY A 203 -3.05 -4.78 3.30
CA GLY A 203 -1.87 -3.99 2.93
C GLY A 203 -1.96 -2.51 3.31
N GLU A 204 -2.94 -2.09 4.11
CA GLU A 204 -3.14 -0.70 4.49
C GLU A 204 -1.90 -0.11 5.21
N THR A 205 -1.60 1.16 4.96
CA THR A 205 -0.56 1.84 5.74
C THR A 205 -1.08 2.17 7.13
N ILE A 206 -2.28 2.79 7.25
CA ILE A 206 -2.93 3.02 8.55
C ILE A 206 -4.36 2.45 8.55
N GLN A 207 -4.68 1.71 9.60
CA GLN A 207 -6.04 1.24 9.86
C GLN A 207 -6.55 1.78 11.19
N LEU A 208 -7.68 2.50 11.17
CA LEU A 208 -8.34 3.02 12.37
C LEU A 208 -9.50 2.11 12.74
N GLY A 209 -9.30 1.28 13.75
CA GLY A 209 -10.24 0.25 14.18
C GLY A 209 -10.22 -1.01 13.32
N SER A 210 -11.23 -1.84 13.48
CA SER A 210 -11.46 -3.07 12.72
C SER A 210 -12.94 -3.20 12.38
N SER A 211 -13.32 -4.17 11.55
CA SER A 211 -14.73 -4.43 11.25
C SER A 211 -15.58 -4.76 12.49
N PHE A 212 -14.96 -5.28 13.54
CA PHE A 212 -15.64 -5.55 14.83
C PHE A 212 -15.86 -4.30 15.67
N THR A 213 -15.17 -3.20 15.40
CA THR A 213 -15.29 -1.91 16.11
C THR A 213 -15.79 -0.80 15.19
N SER A 214 -16.44 -1.17 14.09
CA SER A 214 -17.00 -0.23 13.11
C SER A 214 -17.89 0.80 13.80
N MET A 215 -17.74 2.07 13.38
CA MET A 215 -18.49 3.21 13.91
C MET A 215 -18.30 3.48 15.43
N SER A 216 -17.33 2.85 16.09
CA SER A 216 -16.96 3.24 17.45
C SER A 216 -16.23 4.59 17.43
N PRO A 217 -16.45 5.47 18.43
CA PRO A 217 -15.75 6.75 18.48
C PRO A 217 -14.26 6.56 18.80
N SER A 218 -13.40 7.11 17.98
CA SER A 218 -11.93 7.09 18.12
C SER A 218 -11.37 8.47 18.45
N ASN A 219 -11.70 9.49 17.66
CA ASN A 219 -11.15 10.85 17.76
C ASN A 219 -9.61 10.89 17.51
N THR A 220 -9.09 9.96 16.72
CA THR A 220 -7.67 9.94 16.36
C THR A 220 -7.35 11.07 15.38
N LEU A 221 -6.21 11.75 15.63
CA LEU A 221 -5.62 12.74 14.75
C LEU A 221 -4.47 12.12 13.95
N ILE A 222 -4.54 12.19 12.61
CA ILE A 222 -3.46 11.88 11.67
C ILE A 222 -3.07 13.17 10.97
N ALA A 223 -1.90 13.74 11.29
CA ALA A 223 -1.55 15.06 10.77
C ALA A 223 -0.07 15.24 10.45
N ASN A 224 0.21 16.07 9.44
CA ASN A 224 1.58 16.46 9.05
C ASN A 224 2.48 15.24 8.75
N ASN A 225 1.95 14.14 8.24
CA ASN A 225 2.74 12.98 7.85
C ASN A 225 3.03 13.00 6.35
N LEU A 226 4.17 12.42 5.96
CA LEU A 226 4.47 12.07 4.59
C LEU A 226 4.15 10.59 4.37
N PHE A 227 3.30 10.30 3.39
CA PHE A 227 3.03 8.97 2.84
C PHE A 227 3.68 8.90 1.47
N GLU A 228 4.85 8.29 1.38
CA GLU A 228 5.62 8.16 0.15
C GLU A 228 5.57 6.73 -0.38
N GLU A 229 5.05 6.56 -1.61
CA GLU A 229 4.96 5.24 -2.27
C GLU A 229 4.33 4.16 -1.37
N CYS A 230 3.27 4.52 -0.66
CA CYS A 230 2.53 3.62 0.21
C CYS A 230 1.60 2.73 -0.63
N ASN A 231 2.16 1.71 -1.28
CA ASN A 231 1.53 0.92 -2.34
C ASN A 231 1.00 -0.44 -1.87
N GLY A 232 0.93 -0.69 -0.57
CA GLY A 232 0.59 -2.00 -0.01
C GLY A 232 -0.74 -2.59 -0.50
N GLU A 233 -1.78 -1.75 -0.60
CA GLU A 233 -3.08 -2.04 -1.23
C GLU A 233 -3.83 -0.76 -1.61
N VAL A 234 -5.09 -0.90 -2.07
CA VAL A 234 -5.93 0.24 -2.51
C VAL A 234 -6.38 1.18 -1.38
N GLU A 235 -6.19 0.84 -0.12
CA GLU A 235 -6.51 1.67 1.04
C GLU A 235 -5.23 2.11 1.76
N ILE A 236 -4.75 3.34 1.52
CA ILE A 236 -3.59 3.89 2.24
C ILE A 236 -3.98 4.11 3.71
N ILE A 237 -5.12 4.79 3.94
CA ILE A 237 -5.72 4.94 5.25
C ILE A 237 -7.14 4.38 5.21
N SER A 238 -7.40 3.37 6.04
CA SER A 238 -8.73 2.76 6.19
C SER A 238 -9.36 3.19 7.51
N SER A 239 -10.28 4.18 7.47
CA SER A 239 -10.99 4.68 8.64
C SER A 239 -12.26 3.87 8.86
N LYS A 240 -12.27 3.01 9.89
CA LYS A 240 -13.42 2.16 10.27
C LYS A 240 -14.15 2.68 11.52
N THR A 241 -13.71 3.82 12.05
CA THR A 241 -14.19 4.40 13.32
C THR A 241 -14.55 5.88 13.17
N ASN A 242 -15.32 6.42 14.10
CA ASN A 242 -15.89 7.75 14.00
C ASN A 242 -15.01 8.87 14.55
N PHE A 243 -15.27 10.08 14.07
CA PHE A 243 -14.72 11.36 14.56
C PHE A 243 -13.21 11.48 14.40
N ASN A 244 -12.64 10.82 13.39
CA ASN A 244 -11.21 10.94 13.09
C ASN A 244 -10.93 12.21 12.27
N THR A 245 -9.76 12.77 12.47
CA THR A 245 -9.26 13.92 11.68
C THR A 245 -7.99 13.53 10.94
N ILE A 246 -8.00 13.71 9.62
CA ILE A 246 -6.87 13.46 8.71
C ILE A 246 -6.53 14.78 8.04
N LYS A 247 -5.46 15.45 8.46
CA LYS A 247 -5.17 16.80 7.98
C LYS A 247 -3.70 17.09 7.73
N ASN A 248 -3.44 17.98 6.78
CA ASN A 248 -2.10 18.49 6.45
C ASN A 248 -1.10 17.36 6.15
N ASN A 249 -1.56 16.21 5.64
CA ASN A 249 -0.68 15.11 5.24
C ASN A 249 -0.32 15.25 3.75
N VAL A 250 0.83 14.71 3.38
CA VAL A 250 1.27 14.60 1.99
C VAL A 250 1.23 13.15 1.56
N PHE A 251 0.45 12.85 0.52
CA PHE A 251 0.39 11.55 -0.16
C PHE A 251 1.14 11.68 -1.48
N TYR A 252 2.39 11.25 -1.51
CA TYR A 252 3.27 11.39 -2.66
C TYR A 252 3.46 10.06 -3.37
N LYS A 253 3.00 10.00 -4.63
CA LYS A 253 3.09 8.81 -5.49
C LYS A 253 2.64 7.52 -4.78
N SER A 254 1.57 7.61 -3.99
CA SER A 254 1.02 6.50 -3.23
C SER A 254 -0.19 5.90 -3.94
N GLU A 255 -0.18 4.59 -4.17
CA GLU A 255 -1.25 3.85 -4.82
C GLU A 255 -2.38 3.56 -3.84
N GLY A 256 -3.60 3.89 -4.22
CA GLY A 256 -4.76 3.76 -3.35
C GLY A 256 -5.29 5.09 -2.83
N SER A 257 -6.12 5.04 -1.81
CA SER A 257 -6.90 6.20 -1.34
C SER A 257 -6.97 6.29 0.18
N VAL A 258 -7.32 7.46 0.68
CA VAL A 258 -7.88 7.65 2.01
C VAL A 258 -9.34 7.23 1.98
N VAL A 259 -9.76 6.28 2.81
CA VAL A 259 -11.08 5.65 2.74
C VAL A 259 -11.83 5.78 4.05
N THR A 260 -13.05 6.34 4.01
CA THR A 260 -13.98 6.37 5.15
C THR A 260 -14.76 5.04 5.23
N ARG A 261 -14.04 3.93 5.44
CA ARG A 261 -14.51 2.55 5.20
C ARG A 261 -15.77 2.14 5.94
N HIS A 262 -15.79 2.29 7.27
CA HIS A 262 -16.93 2.02 8.14
C HIS A 262 -17.11 3.11 9.22
N GLY A 263 -16.38 4.22 9.13
CA GLY A 263 -16.43 5.32 10.06
C GLY A 263 -17.38 6.43 9.56
N ASN A 264 -17.95 7.16 10.50
CA ASN A 264 -18.73 8.37 10.22
C ASN A 264 -18.01 9.61 10.77
N TYR A 265 -18.44 10.79 10.34
CA TYR A 265 -17.96 12.08 10.86
C TYR A 265 -16.44 12.21 10.82
N VAL A 266 -15.85 11.84 9.69
CA VAL A 266 -14.41 11.99 9.45
C VAL A 266 -14.15 13.32 8.79
N THR A 267 -13.20 14.08 9.32
CA THR A 267 -12.70 15.31 8.68
C THR A 267 -11.42 15.00 7.91
N ILE A 268 -11.39 15.31 6.62
CA ILE A 268 -10.23 15.17 5.73
C ILE A 268 -9.93 16.56 5.18
N ASP A 269 -8.98 17.26 5.79
CA ASP A 269 -8.79 18.69 5.59
C ASP A 269 -7.33 19.05 5.31
N GLY A 270 -7.08 19.87 4.28
CA GLY A 270 -5.76 20.44 4.02
C GLY A 270 -4.69 19.42 3.62
N ASN A 271 -5.05 18.30 3.00
CA ASN A 271 -4.08 17.30 2.56
C ASN A 271 -3.63 17.54 1.11
N TYR A 272 -2.42 17.08 0.80
CA TYR A 272 -1.82 17.11 -0.52
C TYR A 272 -1.77 15.71 -1.10
N PHE A 273 -2.44 15.48 -2.24
CA PHE A 273 -2.38 14.26 -3.03
C PHE A 273 -1.59 14.56 -4.31
N ILE A 274 -0.37 14.03 -4.42
CA ILE A 274 0.57 14.39 -5.49
C ILE A 274 0.94 13.14 -6.28
N GLY A 275 0.49 13.10 -7.54
CA GLY A 275 0.83 12.06 -8.52
C GLY A 275 1.92 12.50 -9.49
N ASP A 276 2.10 11.73 -10.56
CA ASP A 276 3.06 12.00 -11.65
C ASP A 276 2.37 12.40 -12.98
N GLY A 277 1.04 12.38 -13.02
CA GLY A 277 0.28 12.66 -14.23
C GLY A 277 0.19 11.48 -15.21
N VAL A 278 0.63 10.27 -14.80
CA VAL A 278 0.67 9.07 -15.65
C VAL A 278 0.07 7.85 -14.94
N ASN A 279 0.49 7.54 -13.73
CA ASN A 279 0.09 6.33 -13.04
C ASN A 279 -1.37 6.40 -12.55
N GLU A 280 -2.23 5.56 -13.11
CA GLU A 280 -3.66 5.45 -12.77
C GLU A 280 -3.93 4.76 -11.42
N GLN A 281 -2.91 4.33 -10.70
CA GLN A 281 -3.06 3.72 -9.37
C GLN A 281 -2.99 4.74 -8.23
N TYR A 282 -2.43 5.94 -8.48
CA TYR A 282 -2.39 7.01 -7.48
C TYR A 282 -3.78 7.57 -7.27
N GLY A 283 -4.28 7.51 -6.03
CA GLY A 283 -5.65 7.83 -5.68
C GLY A 283 -5.80 9.04 -4.76
N GLY A 284 -7.04 9.37 -4.48
CA GLY A 284 -7.42 10.48 -3.61
C GLY A 284 -8.25 10.02 -2.40
N ILE A 285 -9.54 10.35 -2.39
CA ILE A 285 -10.43 10.10 -1.25
C ILE A 285 -11.64 9.27 -1.71
N ARG A 286 -11.88 8.15 -1.05
CA ARG A 286 -13.06 7.31 -1.26
C ARG A 286 -14.04 7.49 -0.12
N ILE A 287 -15.21 8.04 -0.43
CA ILE A 287 -16.24 8.44 0.52
C ILE A 287 -17.30 7.36 0.63
N ILE A 288 -17.54 6.88 1.85
CA ILE A 288 -18.53 5.90 2.25
C ILE A 288 -19.14 6.38 3.57
N ASN A 289 -20.40 6.13 3.85
CA ASN A 289 -21.09 6.49 5.09
C ASN A 289 -21.42 7.99 5.22
N THR A 290 -21.59 8.50 6.45
CA THR A 290 -22.25 9.78 6.72
C THR A 290 -21.39 10.82 7.41
N GLY A 291 -21.72 12.10 7.18
CA GLY A 291 -21.28 13.23 7.99
C GLY A 291 -19.83 13.65 7.80
N HIS A 292 -19.24 13.39 6.63
CA HIS A 292 -17.83 13.70 6.35
C HIS A 292 -17.64 15.13 5.86
N TRP A 293 -16.50 15.70 6.24
CA TRP A 293 -16.00 16.98 5.72
C TRP A 293 -14.70 16.73 4.94
N VAL A 294 -14.72 17.03 3.66
CA VAL A 294 -13.60 16.89 2.73
C VAL A 294 -13.27 18.27 2.18
N THR A 295 -12.33 18.96 2.83
CA THR A 295 -12.12 20.39 2.62
C THR A 295 -10.66 20.76 2.43
N ASN A 296 -10.41 21.82 1.67
CA ASN A 296 -9.08 22.42 1.48
C ASN A 296 -8.00 21.45 0.96
N ASN A 297 -8.36 20.33 0.32
CA ASN A 297 -7.36 19.38 -0.18
C ASN A 297 -6.88 19.80 -1.59
N LEU A 298 -5.61 19.54 -1.86
CA LEU A 298 -4.99 19.70 -3.18
C LEU A 298 -4.79 18.32 -3.82
N PHE A 299 -5.33 18.16 -5.03
CA PHE A 299 -5.08 16.98 -5.89
C PHE A 299 -4.27 17.44 -7.10
N TYR A 300 -3.00 17.05 -7.16
CA TYR A 300 -2.07 17.48 -8.20
C TYR A 300 -1.63 16.30 -9.04
N LYS A 301 -2.01 16.28 -10.32
CA LYS A 301 -1.68 15.25 -11.31
C LYS A 301 -2.08 13.82 -10.88
N ILE A 302 -3.22 13.67 -10.20
CA ILE A 302 -3.79 12.37 -9.84
C ILE A 302 -4.55 11.81 -11.03
N LYS A 303 -4.19 10.61 -11.48
CA LYS A 303 -4.78 9.90 -12.63
C LYS A 303 -5.65 8.71 -12.24
N GLY A 304 -5.83 8.46 -10.96
CA GLY A 304 -6.64 7.37 -10.44
C GLY A 304 -8.09 7.41 -10.93
N LYS A 305 -8.66 6.24 -11.18
CA LYS A 305 -10.02 6.06 -11.70
C LYS A 305 -10.85 5.21 -10.75
N ASN A 306 -12.17 5.31 -10.83
CA ASN A 306 -13.11 4.56 -10.01
C ASN A 306 -12.79 4.73 -8.51
N PHE A 307 -12.47 3.66 -7.81
CA PHE A 307 -12.13 3.67 -6.37
C PHE A 307 -10.91 4.53 -6.02
N ARG A 308 -10.07 4.84 -7.00
CA ARG A 308 -8.86 5.66 -6.85
C ARG A 308 -9.00 7.06 -7.44
N SER A 309 -10.20 7.46 -7.90
CA SER A 309 -10.39 8.85 -8.40
C SER A 309 -10.08 9.86 -7.28
N PRO A 310 -9.73 11.11 -7.63
CA PRO A 310 -9.47 12.15 -6.63
C PRO A 310 -10.58 12.23 -5.58
N ILE A 311 -11.85 12.25 -6.01
CA ILE A 311 -13.03 12.11 -5.15
C ILE A 311 -13.92 11.00 -5.70
N ALA A 312 -13.98 9.88 -5.00
CA ALA A 312 -14.87 8.75 -5.29
C ALA A 312 -16.02 8.70 -4.29
N VAL A 313 -17.23 9.05 -4.71
CA VAL A 313 -18.45 8.93 -3.89
C VAL A 313 -19.12 7.60 -4.19
N MET A 314 -19.17 6.70 -3.20
CA MET A 314 -19.67 5.35 -3.42
C MET A 314 -21.19 5.24 -3.28
N ASN A 315 -21.76 4.29 -4.03
CA ASN A 315 -23.10 3.79 -3.69
C ASN A 315 -23.02 2.87 -2.46
N GLY A 316 -24.03 2.99 -1.60
CA GLY A 316 -24.19 2.13 -0.43
C GLY A 316 -25.09 0.92 -0.69
N ILE A 317 -25.08 0.00 0.27
CA ILE A 317 -26.02 -1.13 0.34
C ILE A 317 -27.27 -0.65 1.12
N PRO A 318 -28.50 -0.77 0.58
CA PRO A 318 -29.71 -0.47 1.34
C PRO A 318 -29.80 -1.32 2.62
N LYS A 319 -30.03 -0.70 3.78
CA LYS A 319 -30.07 -1.38 5.09
C LYS A 319 -28.77 -2.15 5.41
N SER A 320 -27.64 -1.53 5.10
CA SER A 320 -26.31 -2.13 5.32
C SER A 320 -26.05 -2.43 6.79
N PRO A 321 -25.42 -3.57 7.15
CA PRO A 321 -24.79 -3.73 8.44
C PRO A 321 -23.70 -2.67 8.67
N LEU A 322 -23.37 -2.37 9.94
CA LEU A 322 -22.40 -1.32 10.30
C LEU A 322 -21.00 -1.51 9.65
N ASN A 323 -20.61 -2.76 9.43
CA ASN A 323 -19.30 -3.12 8.84
C ASN A 323 -19.35 -3.41 7.35
N ARG A 324 -20.30 -2.82 6.63
CA ARG A 324 -20.42 -2.87 5.17
C ARG A 324 -20.45 -1.46 4.58
N TYR A 325 -20.98 -1.30 3.40
CA TYR A 325 -21.04 -0.03 2.68
C TYR A 325 -22.37 0.68 3.00
N ASN A 326 -22.37 1.54 4.00
CA ASN A 326 -23.54 2.35 4.30
C ASN A 326 -23.68 3.48 3.27
N GLN A 327 -24.90 3.96 3.09
CA GLN A 327 -25.22 5.05 2.16
C GLN A 327 -24.42 6.31 2.53
N VAL A 328 -23.92 7.00 1.53
CA VAL A 328 -23.31 8.33 1.70
C VAL A 328 -24.41 9.34 1.92
N THR A 329 -24.36 10.03 3.05
CA THR A 329 -25.32 11.10 3.39
C THR A 329 -24.64 12.22 4.18
N ASP A 330 -25.17 13.44 4.07
CA ASP A 330 -24.75 14.59 4.89
C ASP A 330 -23.22 14.84 4.78
N VAL A 331 -22.70 14.86 3.56
CA VAL A 331 -21.26 15.03 3.26
C VAL A 331 -21.00 16.38 2.60
N VAL A 332 -19.96 17.07 3.04
CA VAL A 332 -19.50 18.32 2.44
C VAL A 332 -18.16 18.10 1.76
N VAL A 333 -18.09 18.38 0.45
CA VAL A 333 -16.85 18.36 -0.35
C VAL A 333 -16.63 19.79 -0.87
N ALA A 334 -15.82 20.57 -0.14
CA ALA A 334 -15.73 22.00 -0.41
C ALA A 334 -14.32 22.56 -0.35
N TYR A 335 -14.06 23.62 -1.10
CA TYR A 335 -12.79 24.31 -1.16
C TYR A 335 -11.60 23.40 -1.55
N ASN A 336 -11.82 22.35 -2.33
CA ASN A 336 -10.72 21.55 -2.86
C ASN A 336 -10.22 22.11 -4.18
N THR A 337 -8.96 21.88 -4.50
CA THR A 337 -8.33 22.27 -5.76
C THR A 337 -7.79 21.03 -6.48
N PHE A 338 -8.13 20.90 -7.77
CA PHE A 338 -7.69 19.81 -8.63
C PHE A 338 -6.89 20.39 -9.79
N VAL A 339 -5.65 19.94 -9.96
CA VAL A 339 -4.76 20.37 -11.04
C VAL A 339 -4.35 19.17 -11.86
N ASP A 340 -4.73 19.17 -13.15
CA ASP A 340 -4.42 18.13 -14.12
C ASP A 340 -4.74 16.70 -13.63
N SER A 341 -5.83 16.56 -12.88
CA SER A 341 -6.36 15.29 -12.41
C SER A 341 -7.48 14.82 -13.32
N ASP A 342 -7.44 13.54 -13.76
CA ASP A 342 -8.49 12.99 -14.63
C ASP A 342 -9.76 12.73 -13.83
N ALA A 343 -10.91 13.15 -14.40
CA ALA A 343 -12.23 12.94 -13.83
C ALA A 343 -12.26 13.08 -12.30
N PRO A 344 -12.01 14.30 -11.77
CA PRO A 344 -11.80 14.52 -10.33
C PRO A 344 -12.98 14.12 -9.45
N PHE A 345 -14.22 14.14 -9.98
CA PHE A 345 -15.39 13.71 -9.24
C PHE A 345 -16.04 12.49 -9.88
N GLN A 346 -16.19 11.41 -9.14
CA GLN A 346 -16.90 10.22 -9.60
C GLN A 346 -17.98 9.81 -8.59
N PHE A 347 -19.23 9.73 -9.06
CA PHE A 347 -20.41 9.39 -8.25
C PHE A 347 -20.94 8.00 -8.60
N GLY A 348 -21.55 7.33 -7.63
CA GLY A 348 -22.06 5.97 -7.82
C GLY A 348 -20.95 4.93 -7.98
N VAL A 349 -19.73 5.24 -7.55
CA VAL A 349 -18.59 4.34 -7.65
C VAL A 349 -18.90 3.03 -6.92
N GLY A 350 -18.51 1.91 -7.53
CA GLY A 350 -18.72 0.58 -6.97
C GLY A 350 -20.17 0.09 -7.02
N GLN A 351 -21.08 0.79 -7.71
CA GLN A 351 -22.39 0.23 -8.02
C GLN A 351 -22.22 -1.11 -8.76
N ASN A 352 -23.07 -2.08 -8.47
CA ASN A 352 -22.99 -3.42 -9.03
C ASN A 352 -24.38 -3.98 -9.39
N LEU A 353 -25.27 -3.12 -9.84
CA LEU A 353 -26.64 -3.48 -10.20
C LEU A 353 -26.73 -4.55 -11.29
N ALA A 354 -25.75 -4.58 -12.20
CA ALA A 354 -25.64 -5.62 -13.21
C ALA A 354 -25.44 -7.03 -12.64
N GLN A 355 -25.01 -7.14 -11.38
CA GLN A 355 -24.72 -8.41 -10.71
C GLN A 355 -25.82 -8.85 -9.74
N LYS A 356 -26.99 -8.20 -9.77
CA LYS A 356 -28.12 -8.46 -8.85
C LYS A 356 -28.64 -9.91 -8.88
N ASP A 357 -28.44 -10.61 -10.00
CA ASP A 357 -28.87 -11.99 -10.19
C ASP A 357 -27.79 -13.02 -9.81
N VAL A 358 -26.57 -12.55 -9.53
CA VAL A 358 -25.39 -13.35 -9.19
C VAL A 358 -25.01 -13.18 -7.72
N LEU A 359 -25.03 -11.96 -7.21
CA LEU A 359 -24.66 -11.62 -5.83
C LEU A 359 -25.89 -11.59 -4.91
N PRO A 360 -25.71 -11.91 -3.62
CA PRO A 360 -26.79 -11.75 -2.65
C PRO A 360 -27.20 -10.28 -2.48
N LYS A 361 -28.45 -10.03 -2.14
CA LYS A 361 -29.00 -8.65 -1.96
C LYS A 361 -28.18 -7.82 -0.95
N SER A 362 -27.57 -8.48 0.02
CA SER A 362 -26.69 -7.84 1.04
C SER A 362 -25.35 -7.33 0.47
N GLU A 363 -25.05 -7.61 -0.78
CA GLU A 363 -23.82 -7.13 -1.47
C GLU A 363 -24.15 -6.13 -2.61
N ILE A 364 -25.45 -5.86 -2.86
CA ILE A 364 -25.84 -4.95 -3.96
C ILE A 364 -25.81 -3.49 -3.49
N ARG A 365 -24.92 -2.73 -4.08
CA ARG A 365 -24.71 -1.30 -3.82
C ARG A 365 -25.57 -0.45 -4.75
N SER A 366 -26.78 -0.17 -4.30
CA SER A 366 -27.79 0.58 -5.06
C SER A 366 -28.27 1.88 -4.39
N ALA A 367 -27.80 2.16 -3.13
CA ALA A 367 -28.18 3.37 -2.44
C ALA A 367 -27.27 4.53 -2.83
N ARG A 368 -27.79 5.49 -3.61
CA ARG A 368 -27.08 6.69 -4.08
C ARG A 368 -26.79 7.66 -2.93
N ALA A 369 -25.81 8.53 -3.12
CA ALA A 369 -25.53 9.62 -2.19
C ALA A 369 -26.74 10.55 -2.04
N LEU A 370 -26.97 11.02 -0.80
CA LEU A 370 -28.04 11.95 -0.46
C LEU A 370 -27.52 13.10 0.39
N ARG A 371 -28.11 14.29 0.26
CA ARG A 371 -27.75 15.49 1.05
C ARG A 371 -26.23 15.67 1.07
N THR A 372 -25.63 15.57 -0.11
CA THR A 372 -24.18 15.74 -0.31
C THR A 372 -23.95 17.05 -1.04
N GLU A 373 -23.08 17.88 -0.52
CA GLU A 373 -22.76 19.19 -1.10
C GLU A 373 -21.37 19.20 -1.70
N VAL A 374 -21.27 19.58 -2.96
CA VAL A 374 -20.01 19.78 -3.69
C VAL A 374 -19.94 21.26 -4.04
N ALA A 375 -19.16 22.04 -3.28
CA ALA A 375 -19.22 23.49 -3.37
C ALA A 375 -17.85 24.18 -3.26
N ASN A 376 -17.71 25.32 -3.91
CA ASN A 376 -16.53 26.17 -3.84
C ASN A 376 -15.20 25.46 -4.23
N ASN A 377 -15.26 24.45 -5.09
CA ASN A 377 -14.08 23.72 -5.57
C ASN A 377 -13.54 24.35 -6.88
N VAL A 378 -12.25 24.14 -7.14
CA VAL A 378 -11.59 24.56 -8.39
C VAL A 378 -11.01 23.36 -9.11
N ILE A 379 -11.33 23.25 -10.42
CA ILE A 379 -10.72 22.28 -11.33
C ILE A 379 -9.90 23.04 -12.38
N TYR A 380 -8.66 22.63 -12.58
CA TYR A 380 -7.80 23.09 -13.67
C TYR A 380 -7.34 21.91 -14.52
N ASN A 381 -7.78 21.83 -15.77
CA ASN A 381 -7.42 20.78 -16.73
C ASN A 381 -6.70 21.39 -17.92
N SER A 382 -5.38 21.27 -17.99
CA SER A 382 -4.56 21.84 -19.07
C SER A 382 -4.78 21.17 -20.42
N LYS A 383 -5.22 19.91 -20.44
CA LYS A 383 -5.47 19.13 -21.65
C LYS A 383 -6.91 19.17 -22.13
N GLY A 384 -7.83 19.67 -21.31
CA GLY A 384 -9.27 19.57 -21.52
C GLY A 384 -9.77 18.15 -21.22
N ASP A 385 -10.80 18.03 -20.39
CA ASP A 385 -11.48 16.77 -20.09
C ASP A 385 -12.96 16.94 -20.45
N THR A 386 -13.51 16.07 -21.28
CA THR A 386 -14.93 16.12 -21.65
C THR A 386 -15.83 15.64 -20.53
N THR A 387 -15.30 14.85 -19.60
CA THR A 387 -16.05 14.24 -18.49
C THR A 387 -15.34 14.38 -17.16
N PRO A 388 -15.10 15.61 -16.65
CA PRO A 388 -14.46 15.81 -15.33
C PRO A 388 -15.34 15.30 -14.18
N ILE A 389 -16.63 15.08 -14.43
CA ILE A 389 -17.59 14.50 -13.51
C ILE A 389 -18.17 13.25 -14.15
N ILE A 390 -17.91 12.07 -13.52
CA ILE A 390 -18.42 10.79 -14.00
C ILE A 390 -19.52 10.30 -13.07
N GLU A 391 -20.67 10.00 -13.63
CA GLU A 391 -21.79 9.35 -12.96
C GLU A 391 -21.86 7.87 -13.35
N HIS A 392 -21.28 6.98 -12.52
CA HIS A 392 -21.51 5.54 -12.64
C HIS A 392 -22.93 5.15 -12.23
N ASP A 393 -23.57 5.96 -11.39
CA ASP A 393 -24.99 6.03 -11.10
C ASP A 393 -25.34 7.51 -10.83
N LYS A 394 -26.62 7.88 -10.95
CA LYS A 394 -27.07 9.27 -10.86
C LYS A 394 -26.65 9.96 -9.56
N ALA A 395 -26.23 11.20 -9.67
CA ALA A 395 -25.90 12.08 -8.55
C ALA A 395 -27.09 12.96 -8.11
N ASP A 396 -28.32 12.46 -8.22
CA ASP A 396 -29.57 13.19 -7.97
C ASP A 396 -29.79 13.63 -6.51
N GLY A 397 -29.00 13.12 -5.57
CA GLY A 397 -28.96 13.56 -4.17
C GLY A 397 -27.77 14.48 -3.83
N VAL A 398 -27.07 15.01 -4.83
CA VAL A 398 -25.89 15.88 -4.67
C VAL A 398 -26.23 17.30 -5.14
N THR A 399 -25.90 18.28 -4.32
CA THR A 399 -25.98 19.70 -4.67
C THR A 399 -24.63 20.21 -5.12
N PHE A 400 -24.58 20.82 -6.31
CA PHE A 400 -23.39 21.47 -6.84
C PHE A 400 -23.57 22.99 -6.78
N ALA A 401 -22.62 23.72 -6.20
CA ALA A 401 -22.70 25.16 -6.05
C ALA A 401 -21.34 25.86 -6.09
N SER A 402 -21.25 26.95 -6.84
CA SER A 402 -20.05 27.82 -6.88
C SER A 402 -18.74 27.09 -7.16
N ASN A 403 -18.77 26.02 -7.95
CA ASN A 403 -17.57 25.32 -8.41
C ASN A 403 -17.07 25.97 -9.71
N ILE A 404 -15.74 26.10 -9.81
CA ILE A 404 -15.08 26.70 -10.97
C ILE A 404 -14.30 25.64 -11.74
N ILE A 405 -14.30 25.77 -13.07
CA ILE A 405 -13.49 24.95 -13.95
C ILE A 405 -12.81 25.76 -15.04
N TYR A 406 -11.50 25.52 -15.21
CA TYR A 406 -10.76 25.77 -16.42
C TYR A 406 -10.56 24.45 -17.17
N ASN A 407 -10.96 24.37 -18.42
CA ASN A 407 -10.93 23.14 -19.21
C ASN A 407 -10.31 23.34 -20.59
N ASN A 408 -9.33 24.22 -20.68
CA ASN A 408 -8.60 24.53 -21.93
C ASN A 408 -9.53 24.76 -23.16
N GLY A 409 -10.64 25.46 -22.95
CA GLY A 409 -11.61 25.75 -24.00
C GLY A 409 -12.51 24.58 -24.45
N VAL A 410 -12.34 23.39 -23.84
CA VAL A 410 -13.15 22.21 -24.17
C VAL A 410 -14.46 22.22 -23.39
N SER A 411 -15.58 22.04 -24.09
CA SER A 411 -16.91 21.92 -23.48
C SER A 411 -17.04 20.61 -22.66
N ILE A 412 -17.78 20.70 -21.57
CA ILE A 412 -18.06 19.59 -20.67
C ILE A 412 -19.42 18.96 -21.07
N GLU A 413 -19.50 17.63 -21.12
CA GLU A 413 -20.72 16.91 -21.46
C GLU A 413 -21.84 17.10 -20.41
N ASN A 414 -21.46 17.11 -19.13
CA ASN A 414 -22.37 17.31 -17.99
C ASN A 414 -21.70 18.24 -16.98
N ASP A 415 -22.10 19.52 -17.01
CA ASP A 415 -21.40 20.57 -16.27
C ASP A 415 -21.87 20.73 -14.81
N HIS A 416 -23.02 20.19 -14.45
CA HIS A 416 -23.63 20.35 -13.11
C HIS A 416 -23.58 21.81 -12.59
N GLY A 417 -23.63 22.81 -13.46
CA GLY A 417 -23.54 24.23 -13.11
C GLY A 417 -22.13 24.68 -12.71
N PHE A 418 -21.07 23.97 -13.09
CA PHE A 418 -19.71 24.47 -12.95
C PHE A 418 -19.49 25.73 -13.77
N ILE A 419 -18.86 26.73 -13.18
CA ILE A 419 -18.61 28.03 -13.78
C ILE A 419 -17.30 27.98 -14.55
N SER A 420 -17.34 28.07 -15.87
CA SER A 420 -16.14 28.15 -16.69
C SER A 420 -15.41 29.47 -16.49
N LYS A 421 -14.11 29.43 -16.22
CA LYS A 421 -13.24 30.60 -16.03
C LYS A 421 -11.88 30.38 -16.69
N GLU A 422 -11.30 31.45 -17.22
CA GLU A 422 -9.91 31.46 -17.63
C GLU A 422 -9.00 31.52 -16.37
N LEU A 423 -8.15 30.52 -16.19
CA LEU A 423 -7.22 30.40 -15.05
C LEU A 423 -5.80 30.22 -15.55
N ALA A 424 -4.86 30.89 -14.90
CA ALA A 424 -3.43 30.66 -15.06
C ALA A 424 -2.88 29.89 -13.86
N LEU A 425 -1.80 29.15 -14.06
CA LEU A 425 -1.08 28.47 -12.99
C LEU A 425 0.10 29.31 -12.51
N THR A 426 0.28 29.40 -11.20
CA THR A 426 1.45 30.00 -10.56
C THR A 426 2.23 28.90 -9.86
N ASN A 427 3.54 28.77 -10.14
CA ASN A 427 4.42 27.84 -9.42
C ASN A 427 4.55 28.30 -7.96
N VAL A 428 4.33 27.36 -7.03
CA VAL A 428 4.32 27.63 -5.59
C VAL A 428 5.37 26.81 -4.82
N GLY A 429 6.32 26.17 -5.52
CA GLY A 429 7.39 25.34 -4.94
C GLY A 429 7.15 23.83 -5.09
N SER A 430 8.18 23.03 -4.89
CA SER A 430 8.16 21.56 -5.02
C SER A 430 7.54 21.04 -6.33
N ASP A 431 7.75 21.74 -7.45
CA ASP A 431 7.15 21.49 -8.75
C ASP A 431 5.59 21.48 -8.77
N ILE A 432 4.98 22.13 -7.78
CA ILE A 432 3.54 22.31 -7.66
C ILE A 432 3.17 23.68 -8.22
N ALA A 433 2.13 23.70 -9.06
CA ALA A 433 1.51 24.93 -9.51
C ALA A 433 0.03 24.97 -9.11
N LEU A 434 -0.44 26.11 -8.67
CA LEU A 434 -1.83 26.33 -8.28
C LEU A 434 -2.51 27.30 -9.22
N PRO A 435 -3.85 27.13 -9.47
CA PRO A 435 -4.63 28.09 -10.19
C PRO A 435 -4.53 29.46 -9.52
N ASN A 436 -4.25 30.48 -10.33
CA ASN A 436 -4.16 31.85 -9.83
C ASN A 436 -5.56 32.37 -9.51
N ALA A 437 -5.72 32.88 -8.30
CA ALA A 437 -6.99 33.31 -7.77
C ALA A 437 -7.42 34.66 -8.36
N GLY A 438 -8.41 34.66 -9.19
CA GLY A 438 -9.13 35.84 -9.71
C GLY A 438 -10.63 35.61 -9.62
N PHE A 439 -11.11 35.01 -8.52
CA PHE A 439 -12.49 34.52 -8.40
C PHE A 439 -13.41 35.48 -7.64
N SER A 440 -13.03 36.75 -7.46
CA SER A 440 -13.78 37.73 -6.69
C SER A 440 -15.19 38.01 -7.20
N ASP A 441 -15.45 37.67 -8.46
CA ASP A 441 -16.76 37.80 -9.13
C ASP A 441 -17.65 36.55 -8.98
N VAL A 442 -17.18 35.50 -8.36
CA VAL A 442 -17.99 34.31 -8.09
C VAL A 442 -18.44 34.30 -6.64
N GLU A 443 -19.75 34.29 -6.43
CA GLU A 443 -20.33 34.26 -5.10
C GLU A 443 -20.00 32.92 -4.40
N ILE A 444 -19.47 33.00 -3.19
CA ILE A 444 -19.16 31.84 -2.37
C ILE A 444 -20.45 31.24 -1.85
N TYR A 445 -20.65 29.96 -2.09
CA TYR A 445 -21.76 29.20 -1.51
C TYR A 445 -21.63 29.08 0.00
N LYS A 446 -22.72 29.36 0.73
CA LYS A 446 -22.79 29.40 2.21
C LYS A 446 -23.87 28.48 2.77
N GLY A 447 -24.23 27.43 2.06
CA GLY A 447 -25.31 26.50 2.46
C GLY A 447 -24.96 25.52 3.56
N PHE A 448 -23.71 25.53 4.07
CA PHE A 448 -23.24 24.68 5.18
C PHE A 448 -22.59 25.54 6.27
N ASP A 449 -22.24 24.92 7.40
CA ASP A 449 -21.65 25.63 8.54
C ASP A 449 -20.20 26.10 8.23
N PHE A 450 -20.06 27.38 7.90
CA PHE A 450 -18.79 27.98 7.51
C PHE A 450 -17.76 28.04 8.62
N ASP A 451 -18.18 28.12 9.87
CA ASP A 451 -17.27 28.27 11.02
C ASP A 451 -16.39 27.03 11.21
N ILE A 452 -16.83 25.88 10.69
CA ILE A 452 -16.04 24.64 10.68
C ILE A 452 -14.82 24.75 9.78
N ILE A 453 -14.90 25.52 8.67
CA ILE A 453 -13.80 25.72 7.71
C ILE A 453 -13.13 27.09 7.95
N SER A 454 -12.49 27.20 9.07
CA SER A 454 -11.91 28.48 9.52
C SER A 454 -10.61 28.90 8.82
N THR A 455 -9.87 27.91 8.30
CA THR A 455 -8.58 28.14 7.61
C THR A 455 -8.54 27.47 6.26
N ASP A 456 -7.64 27.95 5.39
CA ASP A 456 -7.33 27.33 4.09
C ASP A 456 -6.23 26.26 4.21
N LEU A 457 -5.80 25.68 3.08
CA LEU A 457 -4.72 24.70 2.96
C LEU A 457 -3.39 25.17 3.60
N LEU A 458 -3.14 26.49 3.62
CA LEU A 458 -1.90 27.08 4.12
C LEU A 458 -2.03 27.59 5.56
N GLY A 459 -3.21 27.41 6.18
CA GLY A 459 -3.50 27.89 7.52
C GLY A 459 -3.92 29.38 7.59
N ASN A 460 -4.14 30.04 6.42
CA ASN A 460 -4.66 31.41 6.41
C ASN A 460 -6.14 31.43 6.82
N SER A 461 -6.55 32.47 7.54
CA SER A 461 -7.95 32.62 7.96
C SER A 461 -8.88 32.90 6.78
N ARG A 462 -9.91 32.09 6.63
CA ARG A 462 -10.99 32.34 5.65
C ARG A 462 -11.93 33.46 6.07
N SER A 463 -11.91 33.90 7.34
CA SER A 463 -12.73 35.03 7.79
C SER A 463 -12.21 36.38 7.26
N THR A 464 -10.90 36.49 7.00
CA THR A 464 -10.26 37.73 6.52
C THR A 464 -10.07 37.75 5.01
N SER A 465 -9.93 36.60 4.36
CA SER A 465 -9.79 36.46 2.91
C SER A 465 -10.35 35.10 2.49
N ASN A 466 -11.57 35.07 1.99
CA ASN A 466 -12.19 33.83 1.57
C ASN A 466 -12.32 33.79 0.05
N GLN A 467 -11.77 32.75 -0.57
CA GLN A 467 -11.86 32.46 -2.00
C GLN A 467 -12.22 31.02 -2.26
N ILE A 468 -12.71 30.73 -3.45
CA ILE A 468 -12.99 29.37 -3.93
C ILE A 468 -11.69 28.59 -4.09
N GLY A 469 -11.70 27.28 -3.84
CA GLY A 469 -10.53 26.42 -3.88
C GLY A 469 -9.77 26.31 -2.56
N ALA A 470 -8.72 25.49 -2.56
CA ALA A 470 -7.99 25.09 -1.36
C ALA A 470 -7.20 26.24 -0.70
N VAL A 471 -6.86 27.28 -1.45
CA VAL A 471 -6.05 28.40 -1.00
C VAL A 471 -6.87 29.68 -1.07
N ALA A 472 -7.03 30.37 0.04
CA ALA A 472 -7.79 31.61 0.14
C ALA A 472 -7.00 32.83 -0.35
N ASN A 473 -5.67 32.80 -0.29
CA ASN A 473 -4.79 33.83 -0.82
C ASN A 473 -3.49 33.21 -1.32
N ALA A 474 -3.22 33.33 -2.61
CA ALA A 474 -2.07 32.75 -3.28
C ALA A 474 -0.81 33.67 -3.31
N ASP A 475 -0.86 34.83 -2.70
CA ASP A 475 0.26 35.75 -2.70
C ASP A 475 1.44 35.24 -1.85
N LYS A 476 2.59 35.01 -2.48
CA LYS A 476 3.86 34.59 -1.85
C LYS A 476 3.85 33.19 -1.19
N ILE A 477 3.35 32.18 -1.89
CA ILE A 477 3.36 30.81 -1.44
C ILE A 477 4.71 30.16 -1.79
N ASN A 478 5.33 29.49 -0.80
CA ASN A 478 6.38 28.50 -1.04
C ASN A 478 5.97 27.18 -0.39
N LEU A 479 5.45 26.25 -1.19
CA LEU A 479 5.02 24.92 -0.74
C LEU A 479 6.18 23.94 -0.85
N ASP A 480 7.03 23.93 0.14
CA ASP A 480 8.12 22.95 0.24
C ASP A 480 7.64 21.69 0.99
N VAL A 481 6.53 21.10 0.49
CA VAL A 481 5.87 19.94 1.12
C VAL A 481 6.55 18.62 0.81
N LEU A 482 7.42 18.56 -0.20
CA LEU A 482 8.17 17.36 -0.58
C LEU A 482 9.58 17.32 0.05
N ASP A 483 9.93 18.29 0.88
CA ASP A 483 11.15 18.22 1.69
C ASP A 483 11.00 17.12 2.75
N LYS A 484 11.63 15.98 2.50
CA LYS A 484 11.55 14.80 3.36
C LYS A 484 12.14 15.02 4.74
N MET A 485 13.03 16.00 4.90
CA MET A 485 13.64 16.34 6.20
C MET A 485 12.64 16.93 7.20
N LYS A 486 11.47 17.35 6.74
CA LYS A 486 10.36 17.83 7.59
C LYS A 486 9.61 16.70 8.29
N TYR A 487 9.82 15.45 7.89
CA TYR A 487 9.05 14.29 8.32
C TYR A 487 9.94 13.18 8.85
N GLY A 488 9.42 12.43 9.82
CA GLY A 488 10.11 11.27 10.35
C GLY A 488 11.28 11.57 11.27
N ALA A 489 12.16 10.60 11.44
CA ALA A 489 13.32 10.70 12.31
C ALA A 489 14.41 11.57 11.65
N SER A 490 14.68 12.72 12.21
CA SER A 490 15.58 13.76 11.61
C SER A 490 17.03 13.30 11.43
N TRP A 491 17.46 12.25 12.15
CA TRP A 491 18.80 11.66 12.06
C TRP A 491 18.89 10.58 10.97
N PHE A 492 17.76 10.18 10.35
CA PHE A 492 17.73 9.10 9.37
C PHE A 492 17.63 9.66 7.96
N SER A 493 18.57 9.28 7.10
CA SER A 493 18.50 9.49 5.66
C SER A 493 18.52 8.13 4.97
N ASN A 494 17.51 7.87 4.14
CA ASN A 494 17.44 6.64 3.33
C ASN A 494 18.03 6.86 1.94
N GLU A 495 19.15 7.58 1.84
CA GLU A 495 19.87 7.71 0.59
C GLU A 495 20.59 6.40 0.26
N VAL A 496 20.02 5.64 -0.66
CA VAL A 496 20.70 4.48 -1.25
C VAL A 496 21.72 4.99 -2.27
N GLN A 497 22.99 4.92 -1.92
CA GLN A 497 24.05 5.14 -2.90
C GLN A 497 23.96 4.07 -3.99
N ALA A 498 23.70 4.48 -5.23
CA ALA A 498 23.70 3.59 -6.37
C ALA A 498 25.11 3.01 -6.53
N LYS A 499 25.25 1.70 -6.34
CA LYS A 499 26.51 1.00 -6.60
C LYS A 499 26.56 0.70 -8.09
N GLU A 500 27.71 0.99 -8.73
CA GLU A 500 27.93 0.63 -10.12
C GLU A 500 27.82 -0.90 -10.30
N SER A 501 27.05 -1.32 -11.31
CA SER A 501 26.93 -2.72 -11.69
C SER A 501 28.21 -3.22 -12.36
N LYS A 502 28.63 -4.45 -12.06
CA LYS A 502 29.80 -5.09 -12.66
C LYS A 502 29.38 -6.22 -13.59
N THR A 503 30.09 -6.36 -14.70
CA THR A 503 29.92 -7.51 -15.60
C THR A 503 31.00 -8.56 -15.30
N HIS A 504 30.57 -9.78 -15.02
CA HIS A 504 31.40 -10.95 -14.77
C HIS A 504 31.28 -11.92 -15.94
N VAL A 505 32.30 -12.04 -16.76
CA VAL A 505 32.33 -13.03 -17.84
C VAL A 505 32.75 -14.38 -17.27
N VAL A 506 31.98 -15.44 -17.56
CA VAL A 506 32.18 -16.79 -17.07
C VAL A 506 32.21 -17.80 -18.22
N ASN A 507 33.11 -18.79 -18.15
CA ASN A 507 33.28 -19.80 -19.18
C ASN A 507 33.11 -21.24 -18.69
N SER A 508 32.75 -21.43 -17.43
CA SER A 508 32.50 -22.73 -16.85
C SER A 508 31.37 -22.69 -15.82
N THR A 509 30.76 -23.84 -15.53
CA THR A 509 29.70 -23.99 -14.49
C THR A 509 30.22 -23.57 -13.10
N THR A 510 31.47 -23.93 -12.76
CA THR A 510 32.08 -23.55 -11.49
C THR A 510 32.21 -22.03 -11.34
N GLU A 511 32.63 -21.35 -12.39
CA GLU A 511 32.71 -19.88 -12.41
C GLU A 511 31.31 -19.25 -12.32
N LEU A 512 30.33 -19.78 -13.04
CA LEU A 512 28.94 -19.31 -12.97
C LEU A 512 28.44 -19.36 -11.51
N ILE A 513 28.56 -20.50 -10.83
CA ILE A 513 28.11 -20.66 -9.46
C ILE A 513 28.88 -19.72 -8.51
N THR A 514 30.19 -19.62 -8.67
CA THR A 514 31.05 -18.80 -7.80
C THR A 514 30.73 -17.31 -7.98
N LYS A 515 30.61 -16.84 -9.22
CA LYS A 515 30.31 -15.43 -9.50
C LYS A 515 28.89 -15.06 -9.10
N LEU A 516 27.91 -15.95 -9.31
CA LEU A 516 26.54 -15.72 -8.87
C LEU A 516 26.44 -15.58 -7.34
N LYS A 517 27.14 -16.42 -6.58
CA LYS A 517 27.22 -16.29 -5.11
C LYS A 517 27.83 -14.95 -4.68
N GLY A 518 28.91 -14.52 -5.32
CA GLY A 518 29.64 -13.29 -4.99
C GLY A 518 29.10 -12.01 -5.62
N ALA A 519 28.13 -12.08 -6.52
CA ALA A 519 27.56 -10.92 -7.20
C ALA A 519 26.90 -9.93 -6.22
N ALA A 520 26.95 -8.65 -6.53
CA ALA A 520 26.20 -7.60 -5.88
C ALA A 520 24.86 -7.35 -6.58
N ASN A 521 23.96 -6.59 -5.93
CA ASN A 521 22.74 -6.14 -6.60
C ASN A 521 23.07 -5.32 -7.85
N GLY A 522 22.44 -5.68 -8.99
CA GLY A 522 22.62 -5.04 -10.27
C GLY A 522 23.75 -5.65 -11.13
N ASP A 523 24.56 -6.60 -10.60
CA ASP A 523 25.63 -7.22 -11.39
C ASP A 523 25.09 -8.06 -12.55
N ILE A 524 25.93 -8.16 -13.60
CA ILE A 524 25.67 -8.92 -14.83
C ILE A 524 26.62 -10.11 -14.88
N ILE A 525 26.10 -11.30 -15.15
CA ILE A 525 26.87 -12.51 -15.40
C ILE A 525 26.74 -12.86 -16.89
N GLU A 526 27.81 -12.72 -17.64
CA GLU A 526 27.85 -13.00 -19.07
C GLU A 526 28.43 -14.40 -19.34
N LEU A 527 27.58 -15.29 -19.87
CA LEU A 527 27.97 -16.65 -20.24
C LEU A 527 28.72 -16.66 -21.58
N SER A 528 29.98 -17.02 -21.56
CA SER A 528 30.84 -17.03 -22.77
C SER A 528 31.02 -18.42 -23.38
N ALA A 529 30.90 -19.51 -22.62
CA ALA A 529 30.89 -20.88 -23.16
C ALA A 529 29.53 -21.22 -23.80
N ALA A 530 29.53 -22.19 -24.72
CA ALA A 530 28.29 -22.62 -25.36
C ALA A 530 27.36 -23.42 -24.46
N THR A 531 27.92 -24.15 -23.49
CA THR A 531 27.15 -25.07 -22.63
C THR A 531 27.62 -25.03 -21.18
N PHE A 532 26.68 -25.02 -20.26
CA PHE A 532 26.86 -25.11 -18.80
C PHE A 532 26.03 -26.28 -18.23
N ASN A 533 26.70 -27.30 -17.71
CA ASN A 533 26.02 -28.43 -17.07
C ASN A 533 25.85 -28.15 -15.58
N VAL A 534 24.61 -27.97 -15.14
CA VAL A 534 24.27 -27.58 -13.77
C VAL A 534 23.49 -28.72 -13.11
N SER A 535 23.91 -29.16 -11.94
CA SER A 535 23.27 -30.22 -11.14
C SER A 535 22.62 -29.75 -9.84
N GLU A 536 22.82 -28.49 -9.47
CA GLU A 536 22.24 -27.87 -8.28
C GLU A 536 21.54 -26.55 -8.68
N SER A 537 20.52 -26.17 -7.92
CA SER A 537 19.79 -24.93 -8.18
C SER A 537 20.68 -23.70 -8.06
N LEU A 538 20.59 -22.81 -9.03
CA LEU A 538 21.20 -21.48 -9.01
C LEU A 538 20.30 -20.54 -8.17
N VAL A 539 20.75 -20.20 -6.97
CA VAL A 539 19.97 -19.39 -6.01
C VAL A 539 20.03 -17.91 -6.38
N ILE A 540 18.85 -17.31 -6.58
CA ILE A 540 18.68 -15.89 -6.88
C ILE A 540 18.09 -15.20 -5.65
N ASN A 541 18.90 -14.51 -4.87
CA ASN A 541 18.53 -13.78 -3.66
C ASN A 541 18.90 -12.28 -3.73
N LYS A 542 19.16 -11.79 -4.93
CA LYS A 542 19.53 -10.41 -5.24
C LYS A 542 19.12 -10.07 -6.67
N THR A 543 19.20 -8.81 -7.06
CA THR A 543 18.96 -8.40 -8.43
C THR A 543 20.19 -8.73 -9.28
N VAL A 544 20.04 -9.60 -10.29
CA VAL A 544 21.11 -10.00 -11.22
C VAL A 544 20.58 -10.20 -12.63
N THR A 545 21.43 -9.93 -13.60
CA THR A 545 21.21 -10.30 -15.01
C THR A 545 22.14 -11.45 -15.38
N ILE A 546 21.61 -12.51 -15.99
CA ILE A 546 22.38 -13.60 -16.59
C ILE A 546 22.10 -13.55 -18.09
N GLN A 547 23.14 -13.34 -18.89
CA GLN A 547 23.01 -13.15 -20.33
C GLN A 547 24.07 -13.90 -21.12
N SER A 548 23.84 -14.08 -22.43
CA SER A 548 24.83 -14.61 -23.35
C SER A 548 24.74 -13.90 -24.70
N LYS A 549 25.90 -13.58 -25.34
CA LYS A 549 25.93 -13.05 -26.69
C LYS A 549 25.60 -14.10 -27.76
N ASN A 550 25.94 -15.37 -27.47
CA ASN A 550 25.87 -16.46 -28.43
C ASN A 550 24.83 -17.52 -28.11
N LYS A 551 23.80 -17.16 -27.28
CA LYS A 551 22.72 -18.06 -26.83
C LYS A 551 23.27 -19.33 -26.16
N ALA A 552 23.99 -19.15 -25.05
CA ALA A 552 24.51 -20.26 -24.26
C ALA A 552 23.37 -21.18 -23.76
N GLU A 553 23.65 -22.49 -23.67
CA GLU A 553 22.73 -23.48 -23.13
C GLU A 553 23.09 -23.85 -21.68
N ILE A 554 22.11 -23.78 -20.77
CA ILE A 554 22.20 -24.38 -19.44
C ILE A 554 21.44 -25.69 -19.46
N ILE A 555 22.15 -26.81 -19.27
CA ILE A 555 21.58 -28.15 -19.16
C ILE A 555 21.48 -28.50 -17.68
N PHE A 556 20.25 -28.79 -17.21
CA PHE A 556 19.99 -29.07 -15.82
C PHE A 556 19.73 -30.56 -15.56
N SER A 557 20.53 -31.13 -14.66
CA SER A 557 20.45 -32.54 -14.23
C SER A 557 20.22 -32.73 -12.73
N GLY A 558 19.75 -31.68 -12.03
CA GLY A 558 19.50 -31.71 -10.59
C GLY A 558 18.40 -32.68 -10.17
N ALA A 559 18.18 -32.80 -8.87
CA ALA A 559 17.16 -33.68 -8.29
C ALA A 559 15.74 -33.36 -8.80
N GLU A 560 14.85 -34.36 -8.79
CA GLU A 560 13.46 -34.21 -9.23
C GLU A 560 12.75 -33.10 -8.43
N ASN A 561 11.90 -32.32 -9.10
CA ASN A 561 11.17 -31.16 -8.55
C ASN A 561 12.04 -30.02 -8.02
N THR A 562 13.33 -29.95 -8.36
CA THR A 562 14.18 -28.81 -8.10
C THR A 562 14.22 -27.87 -9.31
N PRO A 563 14.35 -26.55 -9.13
CA PRO A 563 14.46 -25.61 -10.24
C PRO A 563 15.91 -25.42 -10.72
N VAL A 564 16.08 -24.99 -11.96
CA VAL A 564 17.35 -24.43 -12.41
C VAL A 564 17.64 -23.15 -11.62
N PHE A 565 16.66 -22.24 -11.60
CA PHE A 565 16.77 -21.00 -10.86
C PHE A 565 15.77 -21.00 -9.68
N GLU A 566 16.31 -20.97 -8.46
CA GLU A 566 15.54 -20.83 -7.23
C GLU A 566 15.40 -19.34 -6.89
N LEU A 567 14.19 -18.81 -7.06
CA LEU A 567 13.86 -17.40 -6.85
C LEU A 567 13.55 -17.16 -5.37
N ASN A 568 14.51 -16.63 -4.64
CA ASN A 568 14.43 -16.38 -3.21
C ASN A 568 13.95 -14.95 -2.89
N PRO A 569 13.61 -14.63 -1.63
CA PRO A 569 13.31 -13.27 -1.21
C PRO A 569 14.38 -12.27 -1.68
N TYR A 570 13.94 -11.10 -2.17
CA TYR A 570 14.76 -10.06 -2.81
C TYR A 570 15.39 -10.45 -4.15
N GLY A 571 15.28 -11.70 -4.59
CA GLY A 571 15.84 -12.19 -5.85
C GLY A 571 15.10 -11.64 -7.05
N LYS A 572 15.76 -10.86 -7.91
CA LYS A 572 15.22 -10.39 -9.17
C LYS A 572 16.16 -10.85 -10.31
N LEU A 573 15.67 -11.79 -11.11
CA LEU A 573 16.43 -12.36 -12.22
C LEU A 573 15.98 -11.75 -13.56
N THR A 574 16.94 -11.24 -14.32
CA THR A 574 16.78 -11.06 -15.77
C THR A 574 17.63 -12.13 -16.48
N LEU A 575 16.96 -13.01 -17.23
CA LEU A 575 17.62 -14.02 -18.08
C LEU A 575 17.50 -13.59 -19.54
N ASP A 576 18.60 -13.36 -20.22
CA ASP A 576 18.59 -12.85 -21.58
C ASP A 576 19.43 -13.71 -22.53
N ASN A 577 18.84 -14.10 -23.65
CA ASN A 577 19.45 -14.88 -24.72
C ASN A 577 20.10 -16.19 -24.24
N ILE A 578 19.36 -16.96 -23.42
CA ILE A 578 19.78 -18.24 -22.84
C ILE A 578 18.82 -19.35 -23.24
N LYS A 579 19.35 -20.53 -23.52
CA LYS A 579 18.58 -21.78 -23.65
C LYS A 579 18.66 -22.55 -22.35
N LEU A 580 17.52 -22.96 -21.81
CA LEU A 580 17.39 -23.87 -20.66
C LEU A 580 16.89 -25.22 -21.14
N THR A 581 17.58 -26.30 -20.80
CA THR A 581 17.18 -27.66 -21.14
C THR A 581 17.08 -28.52 -19.87
N GLY A 582 15.91 -29.07 -19.61
CA GLY A 582 15.63 -29.95 -18.48
C GLY A 582 15.41 -31.42 -18.92
N ASN A 583 14.79 -32.20 -18.02
CA ASN A 583 14.50 -33.62 -18.20
C ASN A 583 13.04 -33.99 -17.93
N ARG A 584 12.11 -33.01 -17.95
CA ARG A 584 10.68 -33.11 -17.59
C ARG A 584 10.39 -33.41 -16.11
N LYS A 585 11.40 -33.55 -15.27
CA LYS A 585 11.23 -33.78 -13.82
C LYS A 585 11.54 -32.56 -12.98
N ASN A 586 12.24 -31.60 -13.55
CA ASN A 586 12.70 -30.38 -12.92
C ASN A 586 11.87 -29.17 -13.35
N HIS A 587 12.03 -28.03 -12.66
CA HIS A 587 11.45 -26.75 -13.04
C HIS A 587 12.50 -25.85 -13.67
N ALA A 588 12.13 -24.98 -14.62
CA ALA A 588 13.06 -23.97 -15.09
C ALA A 588 13.23 -22.88 -14.02
N PHE A 589 12.13 -22.36 -13.49
CA PHE A 589 12.10 -21.38 -12.42
C PHE A 589 11.13 -21.82 -11.33
N ALA A 590 11.51 -21.69 -10.06
CA ALA A 590 10.56 -21.83 -8.96
C ALA A 590 10.95 -20.91 -7.78
N THR A 591 9.94 -20.47 -7.02
CA THR A 591 10.15 -19.78 -5.74
C THR A 591 10.40 -20.78 -4.61
N LEU A 592 10.72 -20.30 -3.42
CA LEU A 592 10.67 -21.13 -2.21
C LEU A 592 9.21 -21.44 -1.83
N LYS A 593 9.02 -22.55 -1.13
CA LYS A 593 7.71 -22.97 -0.58
C LYS A 593 7.32 -22.21 0.68
N LYS A 594 8.25 -21.54 1.35
CA LYS A 594 8.09 -20.83 2.62
C LYS A 594 9.00 -19.61 2.66
N ASN A 595 8.77 -18.72 3.62
CA ASN A 595 9.61 -17.56 3.89
C ASN A 595 9.71 -16.57 2.72
N MET A 596 8.64 -16.40 1.96
CA MET A 596 8.58 -15.57 0.74
C MET A 596 7.88 -14.21 0.97
N SER A 597 7.98 -13.62 2.16
CA SER A 597 7.33 -12.33 2.39
C SER A 597 7.94 -11.20 1.55
N ASN A 598 9.23 -11.24 1.29
CA ASN A 598 9.89 -10.27 0.42
C ASN A 598 9.78 -10.68 -1.06
N HIS A 599 9.59 -9.68 -1.92
CA HIS A 599 9.28 -9.89 -3.33
C HIS A 599 10.44 -10.52 -4.10
N PHE A 600 10.09 -11.34 -5.08
CA PHE A 600 10.97 -11.76 -6.14
C PHE A 600 10.62 -11.03 -7.44
N GLY A 601 11.40 -11.23 -8.52
CA GLY A 601 11.11 -10.73 -9.85
C GLY A 601 11.72 -11.63 -10.92
N LEU A 602 11.07 -11.69 -12.10
CA LEU A 602 11.53 -12.54 -13.20
C LEU A 602 11.28 -11.87 -14.55
N ASN A 603 12.35 -11.65 -15.30
CA ASN A 603 12.31 -11.25 -16.70
C ASN A 603 13.05 -12.28 -17.54
N VAL A 604 12.36 -12.89 -18.50
CA VAL A 604 12.93 -13.89 -19.43
C VAL A 604 12.82 -13.34 -20.83
N LEU A 605 13.99 -13.05 -21.42
CA LEU A 605 14.09 -12.33 -22.68
C LEU A 605 14.86 -13.17 -23.69
N ASN A 606 14.39 -13.23 -24.94
CA ASN A 606 15.08 -13.89 -26.06
C ASN A 606 15.50 -15.35 -25.77
N ALA A 607 14.78 -16.05 -24.89
CA ALA A 607 15.17 -17.32 -24.30
C ALA A 607 14.44 -18.53 -24.92
N GLU A 608 14.95 -19.73 -24.63
CA GLU A 608 14.30 -20.99 -24.91
C GLU A 608 14.24 -21.84 -23.64
N ILE A 609 13.07 -22.30 -23.26
CA ILE A 609 12.83 -23.16 -22.11
C ILE A 609 12.29 -24.48 -22.63
N ASN A 610 13.04 -25.56 -22.49
CA ASN A 610 12.72 -26.82 -23.12
C ASN A 610 12.78 -27.98 -22.13
N ASN A 611 11.73 -28.82 -22.14
CA ASN A 611 11.74 -30.13 -21.48
C ASN A 611 11.71 -30.06 -19.94
N PHE A 612 10.86 -29.21 -19.36
CA PHE A 612 10.68 -29.06 -17.91
C PHE A 612 9.32 -29.60 -17.43
N ASN A 613 9.24 -29.91 -16.14
CA ASN A 613 7.96 -30.18 -15.48
C ASN A 613 7.14 -28.89 -15.41
N TYR A 614 7.74 -27.79 -14.91
CA TYR A 614 7.16 -26.44 -14.97
C TYR A 614 8.14 -25.47 -15.63
N ALA A 615 7.65 -24.66 -16.55
CA ALA A 615 8.42 -23.52 -17.03
C ALA A 615 8.58 -22.48 -15.89
N LEU A 616 7.52 -22.23 -15.13
CA LEU A 616 7.55 -21.44 -13.89
C LEU A 616 6.62 -22.04 -12.85
N LYS A 617 7.11 -22.23 -11.62
CA LYS A 617 6.32 -22.63 -10.46
C LYS A 617 6.43 -21.56 -9.36
N VAL A 618 5.36 -20.82 -9.13
CA VAL A 618 5.27 -19.86 -8.03
C VAL A 618 4.47 -20.49 -6.89
N TYR A 619 5.14 -20.75 -5.79
CA TYR A 619 4.50 -21.34 -4.62
C TYR A 619 3.69 -20.29 -3.84
N LYS A 620 2.79 -20.78 -2.99
CA LYS A 620 1.98 -19.98 -2.08
C LYS A 620 2.85 -18.96 -1.33
N GLN A 621 2.31 -17.76 -1.11
CA GLN A 621 2.93 -16.63 -0.41
C GLN A 621 4.07 -15.91 -1.15
N ALA A 622 4.56 -16.40 -2.26
CA ALA A 622 5.49 -15.65 -3.09
C ALA A 622 4.74 -14.57 -3.89
N PHE A 623 5.34 -13.39 -4.00
CA PHE A 623 4.79 -12.30 -4.79
C PHE A 623 5.86 -11.59 -5.60
N ALA A 624 5.53 -11.29 -6.85
CA ALA A 624 6.33 -10.46 -7.74
C ALA A 624 5.54 -9.24 -8.21
N GLU A 625 6.18 -8.07 -8.26
CA GLU A 625 5.60 -6.92 -8.96
C GLU A 625 5.42 -7.20 -10.44
N GLN A 626 6.42 -7.86 -11.05
CA GLN A 626 6.42 -8.15 -12.47
C GLN A 626 7.04 -9.50 -12.79
N ILE A 627 6.37 -10.25 -13.67
CA ILE A 627 6.89 -11.42 -14.34
C ILE A 627 6.73 -11.20 -15.85
N THR A 628 7.82 -11.20 -16.59
CA THR A 628 7.82 -10.95 -18.04
C THR A 628 8.49 -12.08 -18.80
N PHE A 629 7.83 -12.55 -19.86
CA PHE A 629 8.40 -13.39 -20.89
C PHE A 629 8.29 -12.63 -22.23
N LYS A 630 9.42 -12.39 -22.89
CA LYS A 630 9.44 -11.67 -24.15
C LYS A 630 10.38 -12.35 -25.14
N ASN A 631 9.94 -12.49 -26.41
CA ASN A 631 10.69 -13.19 -27.45
C ASN A 631 11.15 -14.58 -27.01
N THR A 632 10.32 -15.31 -26.24
CA THR A 632 10.73 -16.52 -25.53
C THR A 632 9.91 -17.73 -25.98
N SER A 633 10.57 -18.88 -26.19
CA SER A 633 9.94 -20.15 -26.52
C SER A 633 9.87 -21.05 -25.30
N VAL A 634 8.71 -21.66 -25.04
CA VAL A 634 8.47 -22.67 -24.00
C VAL A 634 8.02 -23.95 -24.70
N LEU A 635 8.87 -24.97 -24.69
CA LEU A 635 8.73 -26.15 -25.53
C LEU A 635 8.71 -27.43 -24.69
N ASN A 636 7.83 -28.36 -25.05
CA ASN A 636 7.79 -29.74 -24.54
C ASN A 636 7.72 -29.85 -22.99
N CYS A 637 7.12 -28.88 -22.33
CA CYS A 637 6.97 -28.86 -20.88
C CYS A 637 5.70 -29.64 -20.45
N GLU A 638 5.71 -30.19 -19.23
CA GLU A 638 4.49 -30.80 -18.67
C GLU A 638 3.47 -29.71 -18.31
N ASN A 639 3.91 -28.63 -17.66
CA ASN A 639 3.13 -27.47 -17.26
C ASN A 639 3.81 -26.17 -17.74
N GLY A 640 3.02 -25.14 -17.98
CA GLY A 640 3.50 -23.82 -18.34
C GLY A 640 3.85 -22.96 -17.12
N LEU A 641 3.13 -21.85 -16.95
CA LEU A 641 3.32 -20.88 -15.86
C LEU A 641 2.24 -21.09 -14.80
N GLU A 642 2.64 -21.55 -13.63
CA GLU A 642 1.77 -21.87 -12.50
C GLU A 642 1.87 -20.78 -11.42
N LEU A 643 0.77 -20.04 -11.17
CA LEU A 643 0.62 -18.96 -10.19
C LEU A 643 -0.75 -19.09 -9.48
N SER A 644 -1.16 -20.31 -9.11
CA SER A 644 -2.52 -20.61 -8.65
C SER A 644 -2.60 -21.25 -7.26
N GLU A 645 -1.52 -21.27 -6.48
CA GLU A 645 -1.55 -21.85 -5.14
C GLU A 645 -2.23 -20.99 -4.07
N GLU A 646 -2.49 -19.70 -4.35
CA GLU A 646 -3.27 -18.81 -3.49
C GLU A 646 -4.78 -19.06 -3.66
N ILE A 647 -5.25 -20.23 -3.30
CA ILE A 647 -6.64 -20.69 -3.51
C ILE A 647 -7.62 -20.27 -2.41
N ASN A 648 -7.23 -19.41 -1.50
CA ASN A 648 -8.13 -18.92 -0.45
C ASN A 648 -8.99 -17.74 -0.93
N ASP A 649 -10.15 -17.54 -0.32
CA ASP A 649 -11.09 -16.44 -0.66
C ASP A 649 -10.64 -15.07 -0.13
N ARG A 650 -9.36 -14.90 0.25
CA ARG A 650 -8.84 -13.66 0.83
C ARG A 650 -8.41 -12.64 -0.22
N GLY A 651 -8.32 -13.04 -1.48
CA GLY A 651 -7.91 -12.19 -2.59
C GLY A 651 -6.40 -12.06 -2.77
N ASP A 652 -5.62 -12.92 -2.12
CA ASP A 652 -4.18 -12.98 -2.34
C ASP A 652 -3.87 -13.55 -3.74
N TYR A 653 -2.79 -13.08 -4.37
CA TYR A 653 -2.31 -13.48 -5.68
C TYR A 653 -0.79 -13.35 -5.76
N ASN A 654 -0.16 -13.95 -6.80
CA ASN A 654 1.28 -14.15 -6.83
C ASN A 654 2.05 -13.14 -7.67
N THR A 655 1.39 -12.36 -8.52
CA THR A 655 2.05 -11.29 -9.28
C THR A 655 1.09 -10.16 -9.64
N GLU A 656 1.58 -8.92 -9.67
CA GLU A 656 0.78 -7.78 -10.14
C GLU A 656 0.68 -7.77 -11.66
N TYR A 657 1.82 -7.93 -12.36
CA TYR A 657 1.86 -7.92 -13.82
C TYR A 657 2.48 -9.20 -14.36
N LEU A 658 1.69 -10.00 -15.08
CA LEU A 658 2.16 -11.13 -15.88
C LEU A 658 2.07 -10.75 -17.36
N THR A 659 3.21 -10.64 -18.02
CA THR A 659 3.30 -10.20 -19.42
C THR A 659 3.96 -11.26 -20.28
N LEU A 660 3.29 -11.65 -21.35
CA LEU A 660 3.82 -12.46 -22.43
C LEU A 660 3.77 -11.66 -23.74
N ASP A 661 4.90 -11.39 -24.36
CA ASP A 661 4.97 -10.67 -25.62
C ASP A 661 5.90 -11.38 -26.60
N ASN A 662 5.38 -11.67 -27.79
CA ASN A 662 6.09 -12.41 -28.84
C ASN A 662 6.70 -13.74 -28.36
N CYS A 663 5.86 -14.56 -27.65
CA CYS A 663 6.27 -15.84 -27.11
C CYS A 663 5.73 -17.01 -27.97
N ASN A 664 6.43 -18.15 -27.93
CA ASN A 664 5.99 -19.39 -28.55
C ASN A 664 5.83 -20.49 -27.49
N PHE A 665 4.61 -20.98 -27.29
CA PHE A 665 4.35 -22.14 -26.43
C PHE A 665 3.99 -23.32 -27.32
N GLU A 666 4.74 -24.41 -27.22
CA GLU A 666 4.52 -25.59 -28.04
C GLU A 666 4.63 -26.87 -27.22
N ASN A 667 3.67 -27.78 -27.39
CA ASN A 667 3.62 -29.09 -26.72
C ASN A 667 3.65 -28.98 -25.17
N VAL A 668 3.06 -27.95 -24.58
CA VAL A 668 2.81 -27.86 -23.13
C VAL A 668 1.59 -28.73 -22.83
N LYS A 669 1.72 -29.75 -21.98
CA LYS A 669 0.70 -30.77 -21.82
C LYS A 669 -0.49 -30.40 -20.96
N GLN A 670 -0.27 -29.55 -19.93
CA GLN A 670 -1.31 -29.01 -19.06
C GLN A 670 -1.60 -27.55 -19.45
N ASN A 671 -2.13 -26.72 -18.52
CA ASN A 671 -2.36 -25.31 -18.78
C ASN A 671 -1.08 -24.60 -19.18
N VAL A 672 -1.16 -23.71 -20.15
CA VAL A 672 -0.03 -22.80 -20.44
C VAL A 672 0.11 -21.76 -19.37
N ILE A 673 -1.02 -21.23 -18.89
CA ILE A 673 -1.09 -20.31 -17.74
C ILE A 673 -2.14 -20.83 -16.78
N ASP A 674 -1.77 -20.92 -15.51
CA ASP A 674 -2.70 -21.04 -14.40
C ASP A 674 -2.43 -19.94 -13.38
N TYR A 675 -3.29 -18.91 -13.37
CA TYR A 675 -3.11 -17.69 -12.60
C TYR A 675 -4.38 -17.39 -11.82
N TYR A 676 -4.29 -17.47 -10.50
CA TYR A 676 -5.43 -17.33 -9.59
C TYR A 676 -5.32 -16.08 -8.73
N ARG A 677 -6.46 -15.42 -8.57
CA ARG A 677 -6.72 -14.42 -7.54
C ARG A 677 -8.11 -14.66 -6.96
N GLY A 678 -8.20 -14.87 -5.66
CA GLY A 678 -9.46 -15.01 -4.94
C GLY A 678 -10.02 -13.71 -4.40
N GLY A 679 -11.18 -13.81 -3.73
CA GLY A 679 -11.83 -12.69 -3.06
C GLY A 679 -12.67 -11.79 -3.96
N TYR A 680 -13.62 -11.08 -3.35
CA TYR A 680 -14.60 -10.21 -4.02
C TYR A 680 -14.67 -8.82 -3.40
N ASP A 681 -13.84 -8.54 -2.43
CA ASP A 681 -13.70 -7.20 -1.84
C ASP A 681 -12.87 -6.32 -2.79
N GLU A 682 -13.29 -5.10 -3.03
CA GLU A 682 -12.56 -4.16 -3.87
C GLU A 682 -11.20 -3.74 -3.29
N SER A 683 -10.96 -3.95 -2.00
CA SER A 683 -9.63 -3.83 -1.40
C SER A 683 -8.66 -4.90 -1.91
N THR A 684 -9.13 -5.87 -2.65
CA THR A 684 -8.33 -6.93 -3.28
C THR A 684 -8.20 -6.78 -4.79
N ILE A 685 -8.50 -5.63 -5.34
CA ILE A 685 -8.33 -5.35 -6.77
C ILE A 685 -6.85 -5.45 -7.15
N GLY A 686 -6.55 -6.29 -8.12
CA GLY A 686 -5.20 -6.50 -8.62
C GLY A 686 -5.10 -7.68 -9.58
N GLY A 687 -3.90 -7.92 -10.06
CA GLY A 687 -3.60 -8.88 -11.08
C GLY A 687 -3.88 -8.34 -12.49
N ASN A 688 -2.82 -8.29 -13.30
CA ASN A 688 -2.87 -7.86 -14.71
C ASN A 688 -2.21 -8.95 -15.55
N LEU A 689 -2.94 -9.46 -16.54
CA LEU A 689 -2.45 -10.43 -17.51
C LEU A 689 -2.47 -9.81 -18.91
N VAL A 690 -1.29 -9.70 -19.52
CA VAL A 690 -1.13 -9.22 -20.89
C VAL A 690 -0.47 -10.29 -21.74
N ILE A 691 -1.15 -10.72 -22.81
CA ILE A 691 -0.65 -11.70 -23.78
C ILE A 691 -0.78 -11.10 -25.16
N THR A 692 0.35 -10.81 -25.79
CA THR A 692 0.40 -10.17 -27.11
C THR A 692 1.35 -10.89 -28.07
N ASN A 693 1.00 -10.89 -29.35
CA ASN A 693 1.86 -11.34 -30.45
C ASN A 693 2.42 -12.76 -30.28
N SER A 694 1.73 -13.60 -29.52
CA SER A 694 2.22 -14.92 -29.08
C SER A 694 1.53 -16.07 -29.80
N THR A 695 2.21 -17.21 -29.91
CA THR A 695 1.73 -18.42 -30.58
C THR A 695 1.64 -19.57 -29.58
N PHE A 696 0.53 -20.30 -29.63
CA PHE A 696 0.23 -21.46 -28.78
C PHE A 696 -0.13 -22.63 -29.67
N THR A 697 0.68 -23.68 -29.69
CA THR A 697 0.52 -24.80 -30.63
C THR A 697 0.58 -26.14 -29.91
N ASN A 698 -0.36 -27.03 -30.20
CA ASN A 698 -0.42 -28.42 -29.67
C ASN A 698 -0.37 -28.47 -28.12
N CYS A 699 -0.97 -27.51 -27.44
CA CYS A 699 -0.94 -27.42 -25.99
C CYS A 699 -2.19 -27.97 -25.33
N ALA A 700 -2.12 -28.19 -24.00
CA ALA A 700 -3.20 -28.55 -23.08
C ALA A 700 -3.89 -29.87 -23.39
N ALA A 701 -3.20 -30.86 -23.96
CA ALA A 701 -3.75 -32.16 -24.30
C ALA A 701 -4.24 -32.97 -23.08
N LEU A 702 -3.66 -32.74 -21.90
CA LEU A 702 -3.98 -33.41 -20.64
C LEU A 702 -4.74 -32.52 -19.65
N GLU A 703 -5.03 -31.27 -19.99
CA GLU A 703 -5.68 -30.33 -19.08
C GLU A 703 -7.14 -30.76 -18.79
N LYS A 704 -7.43 -30.95 -17.49
CA LYS A 704 -8.73 -31.46 -17.02
C LYS A 704 -9.88 -30.48 -17.18
N ASN A 705 -9.62 -29.20 -17.01
CA ASN A 705 -10.62 -28.13 -17.08
C ASN A 705 -10.90 -27.70 -18.52
N LYS A 706 -10.16 -28.23 -19.47
CA LYS A 706 -10.27 -27.92 -20.90
C LYS A 706 -10.06 -26.43 -21.21
N ARG A 707 -9.20 -25.77 -20.44
CA ARG A 707 -8.79 -24.35 -20.63
C ARG A 707 -7.30 -24.27 -20.92
N LEU A 708 -6.94 -23.45 -21.89
CA LEU A 708 -5.54 -23.19 -22.24
C LEU A 708 -4.93 -22.12 -21.29
N LEU A 709 -5.67 -21.04 -21.12
CA LEU A 709 -5.30 -19.90 -20.28
C LEU A 709 -6.33 -19.82 -19.15
N ASN A 710 -5.97 -20.32 -17.98
CA ASN A 710 -6.80 -20.27 -16.78
C ASN A 710 -6.37 -19.07 -15.91
N HIS A 711 -7.14 -17.98 -15.95
CA HIS A 711 -6.88 -16.76 -15.18
C HIS A 711 -8.05 -16.43 -14.25
N ASN A 712 -8.21 -17.20 -13.22
CA ASN A 712 -9.35 -17.10 -12.32
C ASN A 712 -9.24 -15.87 -11.41
N GLY A 713 -10.24 -14.98 -11.44
CA GLY A 713 -10.35 -13.78 -10.59
C GLY A 713 -9.42 -12.61 -10.97
N ILE A 714 -8.63 -12.71 -12.02
CA ILE A 714 -7.70 -11.64 -12.45
C ILE A 714 -8.49 -10.44 -12.96
N HIS A 715 -8.11 -9.25 -12.47
CA HIS A 715 -8.89 -8.03 -12.71
C HIS A 715 -8.76 -7.53 -14.15
N ASN A 716 -7.55 -7.36 -14.65
CA ASN A 716 -7.31 -6.89 -16.01
C ASN A 716 -6.70 -8.02 -16.85
N VAL A 717 -7.37 -8.38 -17.94
CA VAL A 717 -6.89 -9.38 -18.89
C VAL A 717 -6.94 -8.81 -20.29
N ASN A 718 -5.81 -8.87 -20.98
CA ASN A 718 -5.65 -8.34 -22.33
C ASN A 718 -4.96 -9.39 -23.22
N ILE A 719 -5.71 -10.00 -24.15
CA ILE A 719 -5.25 -11.08 -25.02
C ILE A 719 -5.40 -10.65 -26.49
N ASN A 720 -4.33 -10.14 -27.11
CA ASN A 720 -4.41 -9.50 -28.41
C ASN A 720 -3.34 -10.00 -29.38
N ASN A 721 -3.71 -10.11 -30.68
CA ASN A 721 -2.80 -10.45 -31.78
C ASN A 721 -2.10 -11.81 -31.59
N ASN A 722 -2.78 -12.80 -30.98
CA ASN A 722 -2.18 -14.11 -30.74
C ASN A 722 -2.70 -15.16 -31.73
N THR A 723 -1.95 -16.25 -31.90
CA THR A 723 -2.33 -17.42 -32.69
C THR A 723 -2.46 -18.65 -31.79
N PHE A 724 -3.63 -19.26 -31.79
CA PHE A 724 -3.95 -20.50 -31.06
C PHE A 724 -4.22 -21.61 -32.09
N LYS A 725 -3.36 -22.64 -32.12
CA LYS A 725 -3.43 -23.69 -33.17
C LYS A 725 -3.35 -25.07 -32.57
N ASN A 726 -4.32 -25.91 -32.92
CA ASN A 726 -4.36 -27.35 -32.56
C ASN A 726 -4.24 -27.63 -31.04
N ASN A 727 -4.82 -26.78 -30.22
CA ASN A 727 -4.83 -26.97 -28.78
C ASN A 727 -6.05 -27.80 -28.35
N SER A 728 -5.84 -28.84 -27.54
CA SER A 728 -6.90 -29.79 -27.15
C SER A 728 -7.77 -29.25 -26.01
N VAL A 729 -8.41 -28.09 -26.23
CA VAL A 729 -9.19 -27.38 -25.21
C VAL A 729 -10.60 -27.06 -25.69
N GLN A 730 -11.52 -26.91 -24.75
CA GLN A 730 -12.87 -26.38 -25.01
C GLN A 730 -12.82 -24.84 -25.07
N TYR A 731 -12.01 -24.24 -24.21
CA TYR A 731 -11.84 -22.78 -24.11
C TYR A 731 -10.37 -22.41 -24.22
N VAL A 732 -10.06 -21.48 -25.12
CA VAL A 732 -8.77 -20.77 -25.07
C VAL A 732 -8.71 -19.99 -23.76
N SER A 733 -9.78 -19.24 -23.45
CA SER A 733 -9.97 -18.56 -22.19
C SER A 733 -11.44 -18.24 -21.94
N ILE A 734 -11.80 -18.03 -20.68
CA ILE A 734 -13.09 -17.45 -20.28
C ILE A 734 -12.79 -16.05 -19.74
N LEU A 735 -13.27 -15.01 -20.46
CA LEU A 735 -13.13 -13.62 -20.10
C LEU A 735 -14.35 -13.16 -19.32
N TRP A 736 -14.14 -12.36 -18.30
CA TRP A 736 -15.24 -11.73 -17.58
C TRP A 736 -15.45 -10.30 -18.07
N GLY A 737 -16.55 -10.07 -18.84
CA GLY A 737 -16.86 -8.79 -19.47
C GLY A 737 -17.10 -7.64 -18.49
N ALA A 738 -17.71 -7.93 -17.33
CA ALA A 738 -17.94 -6.93 -16.29
C ALA A 738 -16.64 -6.43 -15.61
N LYS A 739 -15.52 -7.16 -15.75
CA LYS A 739 -14.18 -6.66 -15.45
C LYS A 739 -13.52 -6.15 -16.73
N ASN A 740 -12.34 -5.60 -16.63
CA ASN A 740 -11.60 -5.12 -17.80
C ASN A 740 -10.87 -6.27 -18.53
N ASN A 741 -11.64 -7.31 -18.93
CA ASN A 741 -11.12 -8.44 -19.67
C ASN A 741 -11.42 -8.27 -21.16
N LYS A 742 -10.38 -8.20 -22.00
CA LYS A 742 -10.48 -7.94 -23.44
C LYS A 742 -9.68 -8.95 -24.26
N ALA A 743 -10.20 -9.26 -25.42
CA ALA A 743 -9.48 -10.02 -26.43
C ALA A 743 -9.80 -9.46 -27.83
N SER A 744 -8.79 -9.28 -28.66
CA SER A 744 -8.96 -8.81 -30.04
C SER A 744 -7.89 -9.37 -30.98
N ASN A 745 -8.20 -9.41 -32.27
CA ASN A 745 -7.27 -9.78 -33.33
C ASN A 745 -6.55 -11.13 -33.15
N ASN A 746 -7.20 -12.08 -32.45
CA ASN A 746 -6.62 -13.41 -32.23
C ASN A 746 -7.06 -14.37 -33.34
N VAL A 747 -6.14 -15.23 -33.80
CA VAL A 747 -6.38 -16.29 -34.78
C VAL A 747 -6.53 -17.62 -34.03
N ILE A 748 -7.67 -18.28 -34.18
CA ILE A 748 -7.97 -19.56 -33.50
C ILE A 748 -8.22 -20.62 -34.56
N ILE A 749 -7.38 -21.69 -34.55
CA ILE A 749 -7.43 -22.81 -35.48
C ILE A 749 -7.43 -24.10 -34.66
N ASN A 750 -8.52 -24.86 -34.68
CA ASN A 750 -8.66 -26.12 -33.94
C ASN A 750 -8.27 -26.00 -32.44
N SER A 751 -8.72 -24.95 -31.77
CA SER A 751 -8.23 -24.62 -30.41
C SER A 751 -9.33 -24.16 -29.44
N GLY A 752 -10.57 -24.60 -29.60
CA GLY A 752 -11.67 -24.15 -28.77
C GLY A 752 -12.05 -22.69 -29.03
N ILE A 753 -12.62 -22.01 -28.06
CA ILE A 753 -13.12 -20.62 -28.21
C ILE A 753 -12.62 -19.69 -27.11
N LEU A 754 -12.57 -18.40 -27.42
CA LEU A 754 -12.57 -17.32 -26.44
C LEU A 754 -14.01 -17.02 -26.07
N LYS A 755 -14.39 -17.24 -24.80
CA LYS A 755 -15.73 -17.02 -24.31
C LYS A 755 -15.77 -15.79 -23.41
N THR A 756 -16.72 -14.88 -23.64
CA THR A 756 -16.99 -13.76 -22.73
C THR A 756 -18.24 -14.06 -21.91
N GLU A 757 -18.16 -13.90 -20.62
CA GLU A 757 -19.26 -14.01 -19.65
C GLU A 757 -19.45 -12.63 -19.01
N GLU A 758 -20.64 -12.05 -19.14
CA GLU A 758 -20.96 -10.76 -18.52
C GLU A 758 -21.30 -10.92 -17.03
N ASN A 759 -21.95 -12.02 -16.69
CA ASN A 759 -22.36 -12.34 -15.32
C ASN A 759 -21.85 -13.73 -14.94
N LEU A 760 -20.61 -13.83 -14.48
CA LEU A 760 -20.11 -15.08 -13.90
C LEU A 760 -20.85 -15.38 -12.59
N LYS A 761 -21.21 -16.66 -12.39
CA LYS A 761 -21.70 -17.11 -11.08
C LYS A 761 -20.65 -16.81 -10.02
N GLN A 762 -21.09 -16.45 -8.80
CA GLN A 762 -20.18 -16.08 -7.72
C GLN A 762 -19.01 -17.07 -7.54
N THR A 763 -19.28 -18.37 -7.63
CA THR A 763 -18.26 -19.42 -7.52
C THR A 763 -17.23 -19.44 -8.65
N LEU A 764 -17.47 -18.73 -9.75
CA LEU A 764 -16.54 -18.60 -10.89
C LEU A 764 -15.83 -17.26 -10.93
N MET A 765 -16.28 -16.30 -10.10
CA MET A 765 -15.71 -14.96 -10.02
C MET A 765 -14.49 -14.93 -9.09
N TYR A 766 -14.37 -15.90 -8.20
CA TYR A 766 -13.41 -15.94 -7.09
C TYR A 766 -12.65 -17.24 -7.03
#